data_3c0d24976bfea37a4839908b3d2ab79f
#
_entry.id   3c0d24976bfea37a4839908b3d2ab79f
#
_cell.length_a   1.000
_cell.length_b   1.000
_cell.length_c   1.000
_cell.angle_alpha   90.00
_cell.angle_beta   90.00
_cell.angle_gamma   90.00
#
_symmetry.space_group_name_H-M   'P 1'
#
loop_
_entity.id
_entity.type
_entity.pdbx_description
1 polymer ?
#
loop_
_entity_poly.entity_id
_entity_poly.type
_entity_poly.pdbx_seq_one_letter_code
_entity_poly.pdbx_strand_id
1 'polypeptide(L)'
;MRLITLVLSLSLSLLSAVSAAATPICHIQRYDENDGLTQWHVTQMAQDSQGMMWFSTWNGLCRFDGYEFRGFKGRVGDGSRLATDRMRSVWLCDDGNLGCRVDDDMYLFNLKRYRFEKIGGMQLRGRNATAVKENRPYRHRDGVGNLWKVYYDGRLTYTPRGGKETPYGDRKSLEAARFCLSDKQGNLWVAATSCIYKISFPRQNGNVVRNGNGAEVKAVFVDRYKRYWIATKEDETVRIFDRGNRLVGYLAPDGRIVAGYTKFRCPIYCITQTRDGSIWLGSKPQGLFRLTGCHGMQAYRIDKIGGLGSDNVYDIKEDRWGRLWIATLGGGVCCVENPRAERPVVVKPFSGLRNYPHTLAKKVRMIHLTKDDVMLCATTDGLLVAKLVAGNDVRDMVFHCHTREANRKDALSCSAVMNVAEDYRGRIFVSTESGGVNMIQTGNLTADKLSFRHYDEANGMPTDVALSVVGFSRKMLMVGSDRLVMFNPDNGDYLSFGKNFFQSECRFSEAIPVRLPDGRWLFGLQDGEYYVAPQQLRKSTFVPSIALTGVSVQGVEGSCSVNAMDTLVLASNERSFTLRFAALDYSADVRLSYAFALLDDGDEEDVKWNDIGHNHSATLLDLEPGTYVVLVRSTNADGAWVDNVRRLTIVVTPTFWETTPARVLLLLLLLAFFGSAVYTIIYIRRIKRQRREALDAYL
;
A
#
# COMPACT_ATOMS: atom_id res chain seq x y z
N MET A 1 1.29 42.52 -46.13
CA MET A 1 1.46 42.76 -44.67
C MET A 1 0.40 42.13 -43.80
N ARG A 2 -0.88 42.09 -44.15
CA ARG A 2 -1.96 41.50 -43.28
C ARG A 2 -1.93 39.96 -43.19
N LEU A 3 -1.35 39.23 -44.18
CA LEU A 3 -1.25 37.77 -44.15
C LEU A 3 -0.10 37.28 -43.24
N ILE A 4 1.00 38.03 -43.17
CA ILE A 4 2.15 37.70 -42.33
C ILE A 4 1.85 37.92 -40.84
N THR A 5 1.04 38.92 -40.51
CA THR A 5 0.59 39.18 -39.12
C THR A 5 -0.37 38.11 -38.62
N LEU A 6 -1.20 37.52 -39.51
CA LEU A 6 -2.11 36.43 -39.15
C LEU A 6 -1.35 35.12 -38.90
N VAL A 7 -0.32 34.81 -39.69
CA VAL A 7 0.51 33.61 -39.50
C VAL A 7 1.38 33.72 -38.25
N LEU A 8 1.89 34.92 -37.91
CA LEU A 8 2.64 35.13 -36.68
C LEU A 8 1.74 35.06 -35.42
N SER A 9 0.48 35.55 -35.51
CA SER A 9 -0.45 35.42 -34.37
C SER A 9 -0.94 34.00 -34.19
N LEU A 10 -1.07 33.19 -35.24
CA LEU A 10 -1.39 31.75 -35.14
C LEU A 10 -0.21 30.94 -34.63
N SER A 11 1.04 31.28 -34.96
CA SER A 11 2.22 30.59 -34.44
C SER A 11 2.52 30.94 -32.96
N LEU A 12 2.18 32.12 -32.50
CA LEU A 12 2.30 32.52 -31.09
C LEU A 12 1.21 31.88 -30.19
N SER A 13 0.03 31.57 -30.73
CA SER A 13 -1.04 30.86 -29.99
C SER A 13 -0.81 29.35 -29.92
N LEU A 14 0.03 28.78 -30.79
CA LEU A 14 0.40 27.36 -30.74
C LEU A 14 1.56 27.03 -29.77
N LEU A 15 2.27 28.05 -29.25
CA LEU A 15 3.37 27.84 -28.31
C LEU A 15 2.95 27.92 -26.81
N SER A 16 1.71 28.19 -26.50
CA SER A 16 1.22 28.31 -25.10
C SER A 16 0.42 27.09 -24.60
N ALA A 17 0.44 25.97 -25.30
CA ALA A 17 0.05 24.69 -24.73
C ALA A 17 1.20 24.11 -23.91
N VAL A 18 1.72 24.88 -22.95
CA VAL A 18 2.48 24.30 -21.83
C VAL A 18 1.46 23.41 -21.09
N SER A 19 1.61 22.09 -21.28
CA SER A 19 0.99 21.13 -20.38
C SER A 19 1.20 21.66 -18.97
N ALA A 20 0.12 22.04 -18.28
CA ALA A 20 0.18 22.34 -16.86
C ALA A 20 0.65 21.05 -16.19
N ALA A 21 1.96 20.93 -16.00
CA ALA A 21 2.53 19.85 -15.23
C ALA A 21 1.86 19.93 -13.87
N ALA A 22 1.21 18.84 -13.45
CA ALA A 22 0.56 18.78 -12.14
C ALA A 22 1.57 19.24 -11.08
N THR A 23 1.15 20.11 -10.18
CA THR A 23 1.98 20.57 -9.06
C THR A 23 2.53 19.36 -8.33
N PRO A 24 3.85 19.21 -8.16
CA PRO A 24 4.42 18.09 -7.47
C PRO A 24 3.92 18.08 -6.02
N ILE A 25 3.58 16.90 -5.53
CA ILE A 25 3.10 16.74 -4.15
C ILE A 25 4.31 16.60 -3.24
N CYS A 26 4.35 17.37 -2.14
CA CYS A 26 5.22 17.13 -1.01
C CYS A 26 4.43 17.17 0.29
N HIS A 27 4.85 16.39 1.28
CA HIS A 27 4.29 16.42 2.63
C HIS A 27 5.22 17.21 3.53
N ILE A 28 4.70 18.26 4.17
CA ILE A 28 5.43 19.11 5.10
C ILE A 28 4.95 18.77 6.51
N GLN A 29 5.85 18.19 7.30
CA GLN A 29 5.63 17.85 8.70
C GLN A 29 6.41 18.84 9.57
N ARG A 30 5.75 19.42 10.57
CA ARG A 30 6.36 20.35 11.54
C ARG A 30 6.58 19.61 12.85
N TYR A 31 7.75 19.79 13.47
CA TYR A 31 8.10 19.26 14.77
C TYR A 31 8.54 20.39 15.69
N ASP A 32 8.01 20.40 16.90
CA ASP A 32 8.38 21.36 17.94
C ASP A 32 8.53 20.67 19.33
N GLU A 33 8.54 21.45 20.40
CA GLU A 33 8.68 20.92 21.76
C GLU A 33 7.51 20.04 22.19
N ASN A 34 6.31 20.21 21.62
CA ASN A 34 5.15 19.37 21.91
C ASN A 34 5.31 17.97 21.32
N ASP A 35 6.14 17.80 20.29
CA ASP A 35 6.51 16.52 19.70
C ASP A 35 7.70 15.85 20.41
N GLY A 36 8.26 16.50 21.46
CA GLY A 36 9.37 16.00 22.25
C GLY A 36 10.75 16.56 21.90
N LEU A 37 10.83 17.53 20.97
CA LEU A 37 12.08 18.24 20.71
C LEU A 37 12.54 18.94 22.00
N THR A 38 13.82 18.76 22.39
CA THR A 38 14.32 19.25 23.68
C THR A 38 14.26 20.75 23.84
N GLN A 39 14.32 21.50 22.72
CA GLN A 39 14.12 22.93 22.65
C GLN A 39 13.97 23.39 21.20
N TRP A 40 13.14 24.43 20.97
CA TRP A 40 12.83 24.98 19.65
C TRP A 40 14.05 25.57 18.91
N HIS A 41 15.06 26.07 19.62
CA HIS A 41 16.23 26.68 19.00
C HIS A 41 17.25 25.65 18.53
N VAL A 42 17.04 25.14 17.33
CA VAL A 42 17.96 24.19 16.69
C VAL A 42 19.11 24.97 16.05
N THR A 43 20.35 24.64 16.48
CA THR A 43 21.57 25.32 16.04
C THR A 43 22.24 24.61 14.88
N GLN A 44 22.05 23.29 14.73
CA GLN A 44 22.56 22.49 13.61
C GLN A 44 21.89 21.11 13.56
N MET A 45 22.04 20.41 12.44
CA MET A 45 21.52 19.06 12.19
C MET A 45 22.58 18.17 11.54
N ALA A 46 22.54 16.89 11.86
CA ALA A 46 23.35 15.86 11.20
C ALA A 46 22.56 14.55 11.11
N GLN A 47 22.86 13.71 10.13
CA GLN A 47 22.39 12.33 10.07
C GLN A 47 23.58 11.40 10.30
N ASP A 48 23.43 10.42 11.21
CA ASP A 48 24.50 9.47 11.49
C ASP A 48 24.62 8.38 10.40
N SER A 49 25.60 7.49 10.57
CA SER A 49 25.87 6.41 9.62
C SER A 49 24.72 5.41 9.52
N GLN A 50 23.96 5.22 10.60
CA GLN A 50 22.82 4.32 10.65
C GLN A 50 21.53 4.94 10.07
N GLY A 51 21.48 6.27 9.98
CA GLY A 51 20.35 7.01 9.42
C GLY A 51 19.53 7.79 10.44
N MET A 52 19.88 7.76 11.75
CA MET A 52 19.19 8.57 12.77
C MET A 52 19.49 10.06 12.58
N MET A 53 18.49 10.89 12.83
CA MET A 53 18.64 12.34 12.78
C MET A 53 19.05 12.89 14.15
N TRP A 54 19.99 13.83 14.14
CA TRP A 54 20.54 14.48 15.32
C TRP A 54 20.43 15.99 15.20
N PHE A 55 19.98 16.62 16.26
CA PHE A 55 19.75 18.06 16.34
C PHE A 55 20.50 18.62 17.56
N SER A 56 21.36 19.61 17.34
CA SER A 56 21.92 20.38 18.44
C SER A 56 20.99 21.53 18.81
N THR A 57 20.71 21.66 20.11
CA THR A 57 19.84 22.72 20.66
C THR A 57 20.54 23.45 21.79
N TRP A 58 19.95 24.53 22.25
CA TRP A 58 20.46 25.18 23.47
C TRP A 58 20.18 24.40 24.76
N ASN A 59 19.47 23.29 24.66
CA ASN A 59 19.12 22.41 25.78
C ASN A 59 19.54 20.96 25.49
N GLY A 60 20.76 20.77 25.02
CA GLY A 60 21.36 19.47 24.74
C GLY A 60 21.32 19.03 23.30
N LEU A 61 21.78 17.80 23.08
CA LEU A 61 21.73 17.08 21.82
C LEU A 61 20.43 16.26 21.77
N CYS A 62 19.73 16.28 20.66
CA CYS A 62 18.46 15.58 20.49
C CYS A 62 18.55 14.59 19.31
N ARG A 63 18.13 13.34 19.52
CA ARG A 63 18.05 12.28 18.50
C ARG A 63 16.59 12.09 18.09
N PHE A 64 16.34 11.88 16.81
CA PHE A 64 15.05 11.46 16.27
C PHE A 64 15.18 10.16 15.48
N ASP A 65 14.36 9.18 15.79
CA ASP A 65 14.39 7.84 15.19
C ASP A 65 13.23 7.56 14.22
N GLY A 66 12.42 8.58 13.92
CA GLY A 66 11.23 8.47 13.09
C GLY A 66 9.91 8.48 13.88
N TYR A 67 9.98 8.18 15.17
CA TYR A 67 8.83 8.12 16.07
C TYR A 67 8.92 9.11 17.22
N GLU A 68 10.07 9.14 17.91
CA GLU A 68 10.25 9.97 19.11
C GLU A 68 11.56 10.75 19.10
N PHE A 69 11.54 11.87 19.83
CA PHE A 69 12.73 12.65 20.15
C PHE A 69 13.30 12.22 21.48
N ARG A 70 14.61 11.98 21.54
CA ARG A 70 15.34 11.67 22.78
C ARG A 70 16.46 12.68 23.00
N GLY A 71 16.44 13.35 24.17
CA GLY A 71 17.44 14.33 24.57
C GLY A 71 18.64 13.72 25.30
N PHE A 72 19.81 14.28 25.05
CA PHE A 72 21.10 13.95 25.75
C PHE A 72 21.69 15.22 26.27
N LYS A 73 21.97 15.23 27.60
CA LYS A 73 22.50 16.37 28.36
C LYS A 73 23.63 15.91 29.23
N GLY A 74 24.45 16.86 29.71
CA GLY A 74 25.40 16.61 30.79
C GLY A 74 24.65 16.28 32.08
N ARG A 75 25.15 15.29 32.82
CA ARG A 75 24.64 14.95 34.16
C ARG A 75 25.73 15.16 35.19
N VAL A 76 25.34 15.64 36.34
CA VAL A 76 26.29 15.76 37.48
C VAL A 76 26.79 14.37 37.87
N GLY A 77 28.10 14.17 37.86
CA GLY A 77 28.72 12.89 38.19
C GLY A 77 28.89 11.89 37.05
N ASP A 78 28.44 12.19 35.81
CA ASP A 78 28.56 11.30 34.64
C ASP A 78 29.94 11.34 33.95
N GLY A 79 30.83 12.20 34.41
CA GLY A 79 32.17 12.41 33.83
C GLY A 79 32.18 13.15 32.50
N SER A 80 31.04 13.63 32.01
CA SER A 80 30.94 14.35 30.72
C SER A 80 31.65 15.69 30.71
N ARG A 81 31.79 16.29 31.89
CA ARG A 81 32.41 17.63 32.12
C ARG A 81 31.84 18.74 31.21
N LEU A 82 30.59 18.59 30.76
CA LEU A 82 29.92 19.68 30.07
C LEU A 82 29.71 20.85 31.02
N ALA A 83 30.18 22.02 30.63
CA ALA A 83 29.97 23.24 31.41
C ALA A 83 28.53 23.75 31.29
N THR A 84 27.90 23.56 30.12
CA THR A 84 26.52 23.91 29.84
C THR A 84 25.93 22.89 28.85
N ASP A 85 24.60 22.85 28.73
CA ASP A 85 23.96 22.04 27.72
C ASP A 85 23.75 22.80 26.39
N ARG A 86 24.28 24.02 26.28
CA ARG A 86 24.07 24.89 25.12
C ARG A 86 24.93 24.46 23.93
N MET A 87 24.36 23.62 23.08
CA MET A 87 25.05 23.14 21.87
C MET A 87 25.04 24.22 20.78
N ARG A 88 26.21 24.50 20.20
CA ARG A 88 26.37 25.44 19.09
C ARG A 88 26.37 24.77 17.74
N SER A 89 26.82 23.52 17.67
CA SER A 89 26.76 22.74 16.43
C SER A 89 26.97 21.25 16.68
N VAL A 90 26.51 20.42 15.72
CA VAL A 90 26.72 18.98 15.65
C VAL A 90 27.12 18.59 14.23
N TRP A 91 27.98 17.60 14.07
CA TRP A 91 28.35 17.01 12.79
C TRP A 91 28.72 15.54 12.94
N LEU A 92 28.54 14.76 11.88
CA LEU A 92 28.99 13.38 11.81
C LEU A 92 30.49 13.35 11.51
N CYS A 93 31.28 12.76 12.40
CA CYS A 93 32.72 12.55 12.22
C CYS A 93 33.03 11.35 11.34
N ASP A 94 34.24 11.29 10.81
CA ASP A 94 34.70 10.19 9.93
C ASP A 94 34.82 8.85 10.70
N ASP A 95 34.96 8.87 12.03
CA ASP A 95 34.97 7.70 12.92
C ASP A 95 33.55 7.18 13.25
N GLY A 96 32.52 7.83 12.73
CA GLY A 96 31.10 7.47 12.93
C GLY A 96 30.47 8.01 14.20
N ASN A 97 31.20 8.72 15.08
CA ASN A 97 30.67 9.42 16.22
C ASN A 97 30.23 10.85 15.85
N LEU A 98 29.65 11.57 16.80
CA LEU A 98 29.24 12.96 16.59
C LEU A 98 30.22 13.93 17.23
N GLY A 99 30.71 14.86 16.44
CA GLY A 99 31.39 16.04 16.96
C GLY A 99 30.36 17.07 17.40
N CYS A 100 30.55 17.64 18.58
CA CYS A 100 29.69 18.67 19.17
C CYS A 100 30.51 19.87 19.61
N ARG A 101 30.01 21.07 19.33
CA ARG A 101 30.57 22.30 19.95
C ARG A 101 29.59 22.80 21.01
N VAL A 102 30.09 22.91 22.24
CA VAL A 102 29.35 23.41 23.40
C VAL A 102 30.01 24.71 23.82
N ASP A 103 29.33 25.83 23.59
CA ASP A 103 29.91 27.17 23.64
C ASP A 103 31.24 27.25 22.87
N ASP A 104 32.38 27.35 23.50
CA ASP A 104 33.70 27.42 22.86
C ASP A 104 34.50 26.11 22.92
N ASP A 105 33.99 25.12 23.62
CA ASP A 105 34.62 23.82 23.79
C ASP A 105 34.16 22.79 22.78
N MET A 106 35.08 21.86 22.43
CA MET A 106 34.84 20.76 21.51
C MET A 106 34.67 19.44 22.27
N TYR A 107 33.66 18.70 21.89
CA TYR A 107 33.32 17.40 22.46
C TYR A 107 33.09 16.37 21.37
N LEU A 108 33.42 15.12 21.64
CA LEU A 108 32.99 13.94 20.94
C LEU A 108 31.80 13.33 21.69
N PHE A 109 30.67 13.15 21.02
CA PHE A 109 29.58 12.36 21.57
C PHE A 109 29.68 10.92 21.03
N ASN A 110 30.05 10.02 21.93
CA ASN A 110 30.24 8.61 21.61
C ASN A 110 28.89 7.92 21.47
N LEU A 111 28.55 7.48 20.24
CA LEU A 111 27.26 6.86 19.93
C LEU A 111 27.05 5.46 20.54
N LYS A 112 28.13 4.80 21.02
CA LYS A 112 28.02 3.50 21.72
C LYS A 112 27.69 3.67 23.18
N ARG A 113 28.29 4.68 23.82
CA ARG A 113 28.16 4.92 25.25
C ARG A 113 27.18 6.01 25.64
N TYR A 114 26.69 6.79 24.67
CA TYR A 114 25.88 7.99 24.86
C TYR A 114 26.49 8.99 25.85
N ARG A 115 27.82 9.22 25.73
CA ARG A 115 28.60 10.11 26.61
C ARG A 115 29.36 11.16 25.81
N PHE A 116 29.46 12.35 26.40
CA PHE A 116 30.28 13.41 25.87
C PHE A 116 31.71 13.28 26.42
N GLU A 117 32.69 13.35 25.56
CA GLU A 117 34.12 13.31 25.88
C GLU A 117 34.74 14.60 25.40
N LYS A 118 35.36 15.39 26.32
CA LYS A 118 36.02 16.65 25.96
C LYS A 118 37.28 16.38 25.18
N ILE A 119 37.43 17.05 24.03
CA ILE A 119 38.58 16.88 23.16
C ILE A 119 39.42 18.14 23.18
N GLY A 120 40.65 18.02 23.64
CA GLY A 120 41.61 19.14 23.66
C GLY A 120 42.14 19.43 22.26
N GLY A 121 41.85 20.61 21.72
CA GLY A 121 42.60 21.21 20.61
C GLY A 121 42.49 20.53 19.22
N MET A 122 41.79 19.42 19.07
CA MET A 122 41.68 18.68 17.82
C MET A 122 40.56 19.25 16.95
N GLN A 123 40.88 19.66 15.71
CA GLN A 123 39.85 20.03 14.74
C GLN A 123 39.20 18.77 14.17
N LEU A 124 37.99 18.43 14.67
CA LEU A 124 37.19 17.39 14.09
C LEU A 124 36.51 17.89 12.76
N ARG A 125 36.79 17.18 11.69
CA ARG A 125 36.07 17.38 10.39
C ARG A 125 34.85 16.48 10.37
N GLY A 126 33.80 16.92 9.69
CA GLY A 126 32.61 16.11 9.54
C GLY A 126 31.53 16.77 8.68
N ARG A 127 30.41 16.05 8.53
CA ARG A 127 29.28 16.47 7.70
C ARG A 127 28.11 16.93 8.56
N ASN A 128 27.52 18.06 8.20
CA ASN A 128 26.32 18.59 8.85
C ASN A 128 25.40 19.30 7.84
N ALA A 129 24.29 19.84 8.34
CA ALA A 129 23.36 20.63 7.53
C ALA A 129 24.05 21.90 6.98
N THR A 130 23.57 22.32 5.81
CA THR A 130 24.04 23.53 5.15
C THR A 130 23.25 24.74 5.62
N ALA A 131 23.94 25.82 5.99
CA ALA A 131 23.32 27.09 6.32
C ALA A 131 22.62 27.72 5.09
N VAL A 132 21.39 28.17 5.28
CA VAL A 132 20.64 28.93 4.27
C VAL A 132 21.03 30.41 4.44
N LYS A 133 21.41 31.06 3.34
CA LYS A 133 21.79 32.48 3.31
C LYS A 133 20.77 33.27 2.52
N GLU A 134 20.60 34.56 2.86
CA GLU A 134 19.65 35.45 2.15
C GLU A 134 19.80 35.43 0.63
N ASN A 135 21.05 35.44 0.15
CA ASN A 135 21.36 35.46 -1.28
C ASN A 135 21.62 34.06 -1.89
N ARG A 136 21.49 32.99 -1.11
CA ARG A 136 21.81 31.63 -1.57
C ARG A 136 20.81 30.62 -0.98
N PRO A 137 19.69 30.30 -1.69
CA PRO A 137 18.75 29.30 -1.25
C PRO A 137 19.40 27.91 -1.23
N TYR A 138 18.94 27.04 -0.34
CA TYR A 138 19.28 25.64 -0.35
C TYR A 138 18.58 24.94 -1.55
N ARG A 139 19.26 24.01 -2.19
CA ARG A 139 18.78 23.31 -3.38
C ARG A 139 18.70 21.81 -3.09
N HIS A 140 17.56 21.23 -3.36
CA HIS A 140 17.31 19.79 -3.23
C HIS A 140 16.69 19.25 -4.54
N ARG A 141 17.03 18.01 -4.93
CA ARG A 141 16.37 17.31 -6.03
C ARG A 141 15.57 16.14 -5.47
N ASP A 142 14.28 16.11 -5.80
CA ASP A 142 13.43 14.98 -5.45
C ASP A 142 13.70 13.76 -6.35
N GLY A 143 13.08 12.61 -6.00
CA GLY A 143 13.25 11.35 -6.74
C GLY A 143 12.71 11.36 -8.18
N VAL A 144 11.91 12.38 -8.55
CA VAL A 144 11.37 12.57 -9.90
C VAL A 144 12.25 13.51 -10.73
N GLY A 145 13.14 14.25 -10.06
CA GLY A 145 14.11 15.17 -10.67
C GLY A 145 13.69 16.64 -10.67
N ASN A 146 12.62 17.02 -9.97
CA ASN A 146 12.26 18.42 -9.72
C ASN A 146 13.32 19.06 -8.83
N LEU A 147 13.66 20.31 -9.08
CA LEU A 147 14.56 21.09 -8.25
C LEU A 147 13.76 21.92 -7.27
N TRP A 148 13.88 21.63 -5.98
CA TRP A 148 13.29 22.35 -4.88
C TRP A 148 14.30 23.36 -4.31
N LYS A 149 13.81 24.54 -3.92
CA LYS A 149 14.62 25.56 -3.28
C LYS A 149 13.94 26.07 -2.02
N VAL A 150 14.71 26.11 -0.93
CA VAL A 150 14.31 26.71 0.34
C VAL A 150 15.05 28.02 0.50
N TYR A 151 14.32 29.11 0.62
CA TYR A 151 14.85 30.44 0.83
C TYR A 151 14.94 30.77 2.33
N TYR A 152 15.83 31.71 2.68
CA TYR A 152 16.03 32.15 4.05
C TYR A 152 14.75 32.65 4.72
N ASP A 153 13.89 33.34 3.98
CA ASP A 153 12.60 33.87 4.43
C ASP A 153 11.49 32.80 4.59
N GLY A 154 11.81 31.53 4.36
CA GLY A 154 10.87 30.40 4.46
C GLY A 154 10.06 30.12 3.19
N ARG A 155 10.29 30.84 2.10
CA ARG A 155 9.67 30.49 0.82
C ARG A 155 10.19 29.16 0.30
N LEU A 156 9.25 28.32 -0.16
CA LEU A 156 9.52 27.07 -0.86
C LEU A 156 9.14 27.23 -2.33
N THR A 157 10.04 26.90 -3.24
CA THR A 157 9.77 26.89 -4.68
C THR A 157 10.19 25.56 -5.29
N TYR A 158 9.60 25.22 -6.43
CA TYR A 158 10.03 24.07 -7.21
C TYR A 158 10.18 24.45 -8.69
N THR A 159 11.05 23.73 -9.37
CA THR A 159 11.27 23.82 -10.80
C THR A 159 11.11 22.43 -11.39
N PRO A 160 10.04 22.14 -12.14
CA PRO A 160 9.87 20.88 -12.84
C PRO A 160 11.03 20.67 -13.84
N ARG A 161 11.31 19.42 -14.21
CA ARG A 161 12.34 19.11 -15.21
C ARG A 161 12.01 19.80 -16.55
N GLY A 162 12.84 20.74 -16.96
CA GLY A 162 12.62 21.56 -18.18
C GLY A 162 11.59 22.68 -18.04
N GLY A 163 11.05 22.93 -16.84
CA GLY A 163 10.07 23.97 -16.56
C GLY A 163 10.65 25.24 -15.94
N LYS A 164 9.77 26.15 -15.55
CA LYS A 164 10.10 27.39 -14.84
C LYS A 164 9.93 27.20 -13.32
N GLU A 165 10.69 27.98 -12.56
CA GLU A 165 10.55 28.04 -11.11
C GLU A 165 9.17 28.59 -10.73
N THR A 166 8.48 27.85 -9.84
CA THR A 166 7.13 28.14 -9.38
C THR A 166 7.10 28.11 -7.84
N PRO A 167 6.43 29.06 -7.18
CA PRO A 167 6.19 28.98 -5.74
C PRO A 167 5.36 27.74 -5.38
N TYR A 168 5.65 27.14 -4.24
CA TYR A 168 4.87 26.04 -3.67
C TYR A 168 4.08 26.52 -2.47
N GLY A 169 2.76 26.45 -2.55
CA GLY A 169 1.87 26.98 -1.50
C GLY A 169 1.79 28.52 -1.47
N ASP A 170 1.27 29.04 -0.37
CA ASP A 170 1.19 30.48 -0.14
C ASP A 170 2.57 31.09 0.11
N ARG A 171 2.66 32.44 0.08
CA ARG A 171 3.93 33.18 0.11
C ARG A 171 4.91 32.82 1.24
N LYS A 172 4.44 32.20 2.34
CA LYS A 172 5.25 31.68 3.44
C LYS A 172 4.80 30.28 3.81
N SER A 173 5.33 29.29 3.11
CA SER A 173 5.04 27.88 3.41
C SER A 173 5.76 27.38 4.68
N LEU A 174 6.88 28.01 5.06
CA LEU A 174 7.70 27.67 6.22
C LEU A 174 8.03 28.93 7.02
N GLU A 175 8.48 28.76 8.25
CA GLU A 175 9.18 29.84 8.99
C GLU A 175 10.57 30.09 8.38
N ALA A 176 11.21 31.18 8.79
CA ALA A 176 12.55 31.53 8.30
C ALA A 176 13.55 30.36 8.50
N ALA A 177 14.09 29.87 7.40
CA ALA A 177 14.95 28.70 7.36
C ALA A 177 16.40 29.07 7.70
N ARG A 178 17.00 28.38 8.67
CA ARG A 178 18.39 28.57 9.08
C ARG A 178 19.34 27.54 8.49
N PHE A 179 18.97 26.27 8.56
CA PHE A 179 19.77 25.16 8.07
C PHE A 179 18.90 24.18 7.31
N CYS A 180 19.46 23.53 6.29
CA CYS A 180 18.83 22.46 5.54
C CYS A 180 19.75 21.27 5.39
N LEU A 181 19.17 20.06 5.42
CA LEU A 181 19.84 18.79 5.22
C LEU A 181 18.96 17.89 4.36
N SER A 182 19.54 17.30 3.32
CA SER A 182 18.91 16.18 2.62
C SER A 182 19.34 14.89 3.29
N ASP A 183 18.39 14.08 3.75
CA ASP A 183 18.70 12.77 4.31
C ASP A 183 19.02 11.72 3.24
N LYS A 184 19.41 10.51 3.67
CA LYS A 184 19.78 9.40 2.77
C LYS A 184 18.59 8.89 1.93
N GLN A 185 17.35 9.15 2.37
CA GLN A 185 16.13 8.75 1.66
C GLN A 185 15.63 9.82 0.69
N GLY A 186 16.26 10.97 0.67
CA GLY A 186 15.88 12.09 -0.21
C GLY A 186 14.80 12.99 0.37
N ASN A 187 14.51 12.94 1.69
CA ASN A 187 13.70 13.95 2.34
C ASN A 187 14.54 15.18 2.66
N LEU A 188 13.89 16.30 2.77
CA LEU A 188 14.51 17.59 3.08
C LEU A 188 14.13 18.02 4.50
N TRP A 189 15.12 18.15 5.36
CA TRP A 189 14.99 18.66 6.71
C TRP A 189 15.35 20.13 6.75
N VAL A 190 14.52 20.94 7.41
CA VAL A 190 14.70 22.39 7.52
C VAL A 190 14.60 22.78 8.98
N ALA A 191 15.72 23.21 9.59
CA ALA A 191 15.69 23.88 10.89
C ALA A 191 15.26 25.34 10.66
N ALA A 192 14.12 25.68 11.19
CA ALA A 192 13.53 27.02 11.09
C ALA A 192 13.74 27.83 12.39
N THR A 193 13.05 28.93 12.53
CA THR A 193 13.20 29.83 13.66
C THR A 193 12.73 29.21 14.97
N SER A 194 11.62 28.47 14.98
CA SER A 194 10.99 27.92 16.18
C SER A 194 10.64 26.43 16.07
N CYS A 195 11.03 25.76 14.99
CA CYS A 195 10.67 24.36 14.74
C CYS A 195 11.59 23.71 13.73
N ILE A 196 11.37 22.43 13.50
CA ILE A 196 11.96 21.64 12.42
C ILE A 196 10.84 21.29 11.43
N TYR A 197 11.08 21.45 10.14
CA TYR A 197 10.24 20.88 9.09
C TYR A 197 10.92 19.67 8.46
N LYS A 198 10.16 18.59 8.29
CA LYS A 198 10.51 17.48 7.40
C LYS A 198 9.65 17.60 6.16
N ILE A 199 10.27 17.70 5.00
CA ILE A 199 9.60 17.76 3.71
C ILE A 199 9.90 16.46 2.98
N SER A 200 8.87 15.62 2.85
CA SER A 200 8.94 14.33 2.16
C SER A 200 8.38 14.47 0.77
N PHE A 201 9.01 13.81 -0.19
CA PHE A 201 8.62 13.79 -1.59
C PHE A 201 8.10 12.40 -1.95
N PRO A 202 6.79 12.14 -1.75
CA PRO A 202 6.23 10.82 -1.98
C PRO A 202 6.37 10.45 -3.45
N ARG A 203 6.57 9.16 -3.72
CA ARG A 203 6.46 8.63 -5.07
C ARG A 203 5.06 8.93 -5.58
N GLN A 204 4.95 9.48 -6.79
CA GLN A 204 3.66 9.57 -7.46
C GLN A 204 3.30 8.16 -7.97
N ASN A 205 2.60 7.41 -7.14
CA ASN A 205 2.08 6.07 -7.47
C ASN A 205 0.73 6.15 -8.18
N GLY A 206 0.59 7.07 -9.12
CA GLY A 206 -0.66 7.42 -9.80
C GLY A 206 -1.24 8.75 -9.34
N ASN A 207 -2.41 9.07 -9.84
CA ASN A 207 -3.15 10.30 -9.52
C ASN A 207 -4.60 9.97 -9.22
N VAL A 208 -5.07 10.34 -8.03
CA VAL A 208 -6.47 10.22 -7.62
C VAL A 208 -7.15 11.56 -7.88
N VAL A 209 -8.24 11.52 -8.64
CA VAL A 209 -9.11 12.67 -8.91
C VAL A 209 -10.46 12.41 -8.24
N ARG A 210 -10.82 13.22 -7.25
CA ARG A 210 -12.10 13.09 -6.55
C ARG A 210 -13.20 13.86 -7.28
N ASN A 211 -14.36 13.22 -7.43
CA ASN A 211 -15.56 13.90 -7.94
C ASN A 211 -16.11 14.83 -6.86
N GLY A 212 -16.44 16.06 -7.23
CA GLY A 212 -16.87 17.08 -6.26
C GLY A 212 -18.10 16.70 -5.42
N ASN A 213 -18.92 15.77 -5.91
CA ASN A 213 -20.13 15.27 -5.23
C ASN A 213 -19.96 13.84 -4.70
N GLY A 214 -18.73 13.29 -4.68
CA GLY A 214 -18.49 11.90 -4.26
C GLY A 214 -19.16 10.87 -5.18
N ALA A 215 -19.38 11.20 -6.46
CA ALA A 215 -20.08 10.32 -7.39
C ALA A 215 -19.24 9.13 -7.85
N GLU A 216 -19.84 7.93 -7.79
CA GLU A 216 -19.21 6.68 -8.20
C GLU A 216 -19.06 6.62 -9.75
N VAL A 217 -17.89 6.22 -10.21
CA VAL A 217 -17.66 5.92 -11.64
C VAL A 217 -18.20 4.53 -11.97
N LYS A 218 -19.16 4.45 -12.90
CA LYS A 218 -19.79 3.20 -13.33
C LYS A 218 -19.28 2.68 -14.68
N ALA A 219 -18.91 3.57 -15.57
CA ALA A 219 -18.37 3.16 -16.88
C ALA A 219 -17.21 4.05 -17.30
N VAL A 220 -16.22 3.41 -17.87
CA VAL A 220 -15.10 4.05 -18.56
C VAL A 220 -14.95 3.42 -19.93
N PHE A 221 -14.76 4.25 -20.96
CA PHE A 221 -14.70 3.78 -22.34
C PHE A 221 -13.73 4.62 -23.18
N VAL A 222 -13.01 4.02 -24.11
CA VAL A 222 -12.16 4.72 -25.08
C VAL A 222 -12.71 4.50 -26.48
N ASP A 223 -13.10 5.58 -27.16
CA ASP A 223 -13.66 5.53 -28.50
C ASP A 223 -12.56 5.40 -29.59
N ARG A 224 -12.99 5.14 -30.86
CA ARG A 224 -12.07 5.02 -32.01
C ARG A 224 -11.29 6.31 -32.32
N TYR A 225 -11.78 7.45 -31.86
CA TYR A 225 -11.12 8.75 -32.00
C TYR A 225 -10.10 9.03 -30.89
N LYS A 226 -9.86 8.03 -30.01
CA LYS A 226 -8.98 8.13 -28.87
C LYS A 226 -9.43 9.17 -27.84
N ARG A 227 -10.72 9.47 -27.79
CA ARG A 227 -11.34 10.17 -26.67
C ARG A 227 -11.74 9.14 -25.63
N TYR A 228 -11.73 9.52 -24.36
CA TYR A 228 -12.26 8.64 -23.33
C TYR A 228 -13.47 9.26 -22.63
N TRP A 229 -14.35 8.41 -22.23
CA TRP A 229 -15.67 8.72 -21.68
C TRP A 229 -15.73 8.19 -20.27
N ILE A 230 -16.21 8.98 -19.30
CA ILE A 230 -16.42 8.60 -17.92
C ILE A 230 -17.86 8.88 -17.55
N ALA A 231 -18.56 7.83 -17.12
CA ALA A 231 -19.94 7.93 -16.65
C ALA A 231 -20.01 7.72 -15.13
N THR A 232 -20.75 8.59 -14.47
CA THR A 232 -20.93 8.60 -13.01
C THR A 232 -22.39 8.32 -12.65
N LYS A 233 -22.59 7.79 -11.42
CA LYS A 233 -23.91 7.30 -11.00
C LYS A 233 -24.76 8.41 -10.35
N GLU A 234 -24.28 8.99 -9.25
CA GLU A 234 -25.08 9.86 -8.39
C GLU A 234 -25.37 11.23 -9.05
N ASP A 235 -24.44 11.74 -9.82
CA ASP A 235 -24.58 12.99 -10.57
C ASP A 235 -25.03 12.81 -12.02
N GLU A 236 -25.18 11.54 -12.47
CA GLU A 236 -25.71 11.17 -13.78
C GLU A 236 -24.95 11.80 -14.95
N THR A 237 -23.66 12.11 -14.80
CA THR A 237 -22.87 12.76 -15.83
C THR A 237 -22.20 11.76 -16.77
N VAL A 238 -21.98 12.19 -18.01
CA VAL A 238 -21.11 11.52 -18.97
C VAL A 238 -20.10 12.54 -19.48
N ARG A 239 -18.88 12.46 -18.97
CA ARG A 239 -17.76 13.36 -19.31
C ARG A 239 -16.95 12.77 -20.46
N ILE A 240 -16.54 13.62 -21.38
CA ILE A 240 -15.76 13.24 -22.56
C ILE A 240 -14.44 14.01 -22.53
N PHE A 241 -13.34 13.29 -22.64
CA PHE A 241 -11.98 13.84 -22.64
C PHE A 241 -11.28 13.56 -23.96
N ASP A 242 -10.42 14.46 -24.39
CA ASP A 242 -9.57 14.27 -25.57
C ASP A 242 -8.37 13.35 -25.26
N ARG A 243 -7.60 12.97 -26.29
CA ARG A 243 -6.36 12.18 -26.15
C ARG A 243 -5.29 12.84 -25.28
N GLY A 244 -5.39 14.14 -25.06
CA GLY A 244 -4.49 14.93 -24.21
C GLY A 244 -4.98 15.10 -22.77
N ASN A 245 -6.03 14.36 -22.38
CA ASN A 245 -6.68 14.41 -21.06
C ASN A 245 -7.35 15.76 -20.73
N ARG A 246 -7.73 16.54 -21.73
CA ARG A 246 -8.51 17.78 -21.53
C ARG A 246 -9.98 17.44 -21.64
N LEU A 247 -10.78 17.95 -20.72
CA LEU A 247 -12.23 17.81 -20.77
C LEU A 247 -12.75 18.52 -22.01
N VAL A 248 -13.37 17.76 -22.93
CA VAL A 248 -14.05 18.29 -24.12
C VAL A 248 -15.42 18.83 -23.72
N GLY A 249 -16.13 18.12 -22.85
CA GLY A 249 -17.44 18.52 -22.36
C GLY A 249 -18.23 17.35 -21.76
N TYR A 250 -19.49 17.63 -21.51
CA TYR A 250 -20.49 16.70 -20.98
C TYR A 250 -21.50 16.36 -22.06
N LEU A 251 -21.93 15.10 -22.13
CA LEU A 251 -23.02 14.68 -23.00
C LEU A 251 -24.34 15.15 -22.42
N ALA A 252 -25.02 16.04 -23.13
CA ALA A 252 -26.33 16.54 -22.73
C ALA A 252 -27.47 15.55 -23.13
N PRO A 253 -28.67 15.68 -22.52
CA PRO A 253 -29.83 14.82 -22.83
C PRO A 253 -30.30 14.84 -24.29
N ASP A 254 -30.00 15.91 -24.99
CA ASP A 254 -30.35 16.07 -26.44
C ASP A 254 -29.23 15.59 -27.38
N GLY A 255 -28.15 15.04 -26.87
CA GLY A 255 -27.01 14.52 -27.64
C GLY A 255 -25.91 15.55 -27.92
N ARG A 256 -26.04 16.79 -27.53
CA ARG A 256 -24.96 17.80 -27.66
C ARG A 256 -23.87 17.55 -26.66
N ILE A 257 -22.63 17.89 -27.03
CA ILE A 257 -21.49 17.95 -26.11
C ILE A 257 -21.36 19.40 -25.69
N VAL A 258 -21.57 19.67 -24.40
CA VAL A 258 -21.54 21.03 -23.83
C VAL A 258 -20.37 21.19 -22.88
N ALA A 259 -19.73 22.36 -22.89
CA ALA A 259 -18.55 22.63 -22.03
C ALA A 259 -18.90 22.74 -20.54
N GLY A 260 -20.12 23.19 -20.22
CA GLY A 260 -20.59 23.34 -18.84
C GLY A 260 -21.09 22.02 -18.24
N TYR A 261 -21.01 21.91 -16.90
CA TYR A 261 -21.57 20.78 -16.18
C TYR A 261 -23.01 20.53 -16.57
N THR A 262 -23.31 19.29 -17.00
CA THR A 262 -24.63 18.89 -17.42
C THR A 262 -24.85 17.42 -17.08
N LYS A 263 -26.01 17.11 -16.52
CA LYS A 263 -26.47 15.73 -16.32
C LYS A 263 -26.96 15.15 -17.65
N PHE A 264 -26.80 13.87 -17.83
CA PHE A 264 -27.45 13.12 -18.90
C PHE A 264 -28.94 12.92 -18.55
N ARG A 265 -29.53 11.78 -18.80
CA ARG A 265 -30.95 11.48 -18.45
C ARG A 265 -31.05 10.53 -17.26
N CYS A 266 -29.98 9.77 -17.02
CA CYS A 266 -29.93 8.68 -16.08
C CYS A 266 -28.49 8.17 -15.95
N PRO A 267 -28.14 7.42 -14.89
CA PRO A 267 -26.83 6.81 -14.74
C PRO A 267 -26.53 5.82 -15.89
N ILE A 268 -25.35 5.97 -16.49
CA ILE A 268 -24.84 5.07 -17.53
C ILE A 268 -23.90 4.06 -16.90
N TYR A 269 -24.17 2.77 -17.14
CA TYR A 269 -23.43 1.64 -16.55
C TYR A 269 -22.45 0.98 -17.52
N CYS A 270 -22.68 1.13 -18.83
CA CYS A 270 -21.75 0.67 -19.86
C CYS A 270 -21.81 1.55 -21.10
N ILE A 271 -20.68 1.63 -21.80
CA ILE A 271 -20.53 2.35 -23.06
C ILE A 271 -19.76 1.45 -24.03
N THR A 272 -20.25 1.31 -25.25
CA THR A 272 -19.54 0.59 -26.32
C THR A 272 -19.67 1.31 -27.64
N GLN A 273 -18.75 1.05 -28.56
CA GLN A 273 -18.83 1.55 -29.92
C GLN A 273 -18.83 0.40 -30.92
N THR A 274 -19.84 0.35 -31.77
CA THR A 274 -19.97 -0.65 -32.83
C THR A 274 -19.08 -0.33 -34.02
N ARG A 275 -18.87 -1.32 -34.91
CA ARG A 275 -18.02 -1.19 -36.11
C ARG A 275 -18.48 -0.11 -37.06
N ASP A 276 -19.77 0.19 -37.11
CA ASP A 276 -20.35 1.28 -37.92
C ASP A 276 -20.07 2.67 -37.32
N GLY A 277 -19.55 2.73 -36.10
CA GLY A 277 -19.22 3.99 -35.42
C GLY A 277 -20.29 4.48 -34.45
N SER A 278 -21.46 3.85 -34.40
CA SER A 278 -22.49 4.18 -33.40
C SER A 278 -21.98 3.91 -31.99
N ILE A 279 -22.30 4.81 -31.06
CA ILE A 279 -22.01 4.63 -29.64
C ILE A 279 -23.30 4.17 -28.95
N TRP A 280 -23.17 3.17 -28.11
CA TRP A 280 -24.28 2.58 -27.39
C TRP A 280 -24.09 2.78 -25.89
N LEU A 281 -25.12 3.28 -25.20
CA LEU A 281 -25.12 3.54 -23.77
C LEU A 281 -26.14 2.61 -23.11
N GLY A 282 -25.68 1.82 -22.16
CA GLY A 282 -26.54 1.04 -21.27
C GLY A 282 -26.78 1.79 -19.98
N SER A 283 -28.03 1.94 -19.59
CA SER A 283 -28.44 2.72 -18.43
C SER A 283 -29.23 1.90 -17.42
N LYS A 284 -29.42 2.50 -16.25
CA LYS A 284 -30.35 2.03 -15.22
C LYS A 284 -31.13 3.23 -14.68
N PRO A 285 -32.47 3.25 -14.73
CA PRO A 285 -33.41 2.23 -15.21
C PRO A 285 -34.01 2.52 -16.61
N GLN A 286 -33.32 3.29 -17.47
CA GLN A 286 -33.91 3.74 -18.72
C GLN A 286 -33.57 2.89 -19.98
N GLY A 287 -32.80 1.82 -19.79
CA GLY A 287 -32.53 0.85 -20.85
C GLY A 287 -31.40 1.26 -21.79
N LEU A 288 -31.56 1.08 -23.06
CA LEU A 288 -30.54 1.16 -24.10
C LEU A 288 -30.71 2.41 -24.98
N PHE A 289 -29.62 3.16 -25.17
CA PHE A 289 -29.57 4.31 -26.07
C PHE A 289 -28.54 4.06 -27.17
N ARG A 290 -28.88 4.46 -28.40
CA ARG A 290 -27.99 4.50 -29.55
C ARG A 290 -27.68 5.93 -29.92
N LEU A 291 -26.42 6.27 -30.05
CA LEU A 291 -25.92 7.56 -30.47
C LEU A 291 -25.32 7.46 -31.87
N THR A 292 -25.85 8.22 -32.83
CA THR A 292 -25.43 8.21 -34.25
C THR A 292 -25.17 9.63 -34.75
N GLY A 293 -24.45 9.77 -35.87
CA GLY A 293 -24.37 11.01 -36.66
C GLY A 293 -23.39 12.08 -36.18
N CYS A 294 -22.48 11.77 -35.26
CA CYS A 294 -21.49 12.75 -34.85
C CYS A 294 -20.30 12.82 -35.81
N HIS A 295 -20.41 13.69 -36.82
CA HIS A 295 -19.27 14.13 -37.60
C HIS A 295 -18.77 15.46 -37.01
N GLY A 296 -17.64 15.44 -36.32
CA GLY A 296 -16.99 16.65 -35.86
C GLY A 296 -17.51 17.26 -34.55
N MET A 297 -17.77 16.46 -33.52
CA MET A 297 -17.84 16.87 -32.11
C MET A 297 -19.00 17.76 -31.61
N GLN A 298 -20.11 17.98 -32.38
CA GLN A 298 -21.12 18.92 -31.88
C GLN A 298 -22.39 18.28 -31.33
N ALA A 299 -22.93 17.25 -31.98
CA ALA A 299 -24.11 16.57 -31.47
C ALA A 299 -24.25 15.14 -32.00
N TYR A 300 -24.84 14.26 -31.18
CA TYR A 300 -25.32 12.94 -31.55
C TYR A 300 -26.86 12.95 -31.68
N ARG A 301 -27.39 12.22 -32.64
CA ARG A 301 -28.79 11.80 -32.57
C ARG A 301 -28.89 10.68 -31.55
N ILE A 302 -29.80 10.79 -30.60
CA ILE A 302 -30.05 9.79 -29.57
C ILE A 302 -31.37 9.09 -29.82
N ASP A 303 -31.32 7.78 -30.05
CA ASP A 303 -32.49 6.91 -30.17
C ASP A 303 -32.55 5.97 -28.94
N LYS A 304 -33.73 5.91 -28.29
CA LYS A 304 -33.99 4.91 -27.25
C LYS A 304 -34.44 3.62 -27.86
N ILE A 305 -33.79 2.49 -27.56
CA ILE A 305 -34.15 1.16 -28.06
C ILE A 305 -34.92 0.42 -26.96
N GLY A 306 -36.17 0.13 -27.24
CA GLY A 306 -37.07 -0.61 -26.36
C GLY A 306 -37.07 -2.10 -26.62
N GLY A 307 -37.90 -2.82 -25.86
CA GLY A 307 -38.16 -4.25 -26.08
C GLY A 307 -37.16 -5.20 -25.41
N LEU A 308 -36.27 -4.71 -24.56
CA LEU A 308 -35.37 -5.53 -23.76
C LEU A 308 -36.14 -6.36 -22.72
N GLY A 309 -35.49 -7.38 -22.15
CA GLY A 309 -36.00 -8.15 -21.01
C GLY A 309 -36.03 -7.36 -19.70
N SER A 310 -35.17 -6.35 -19.57
CA SER A 310 -35.09 -5.40 -18.45
C SER A 310 -34.42 -4.12 -18.92
N ASP A 311 -34.84 -2.98 -18.37
CA ASP A 311 -34.26 -1.67 -18.65
C ASP A 311 -32.99 -1.39 -17.79
N ASN A 312 -32.52 -2.35 -17.00
CA ASN A 312 -31.28 -2.27 -16.28
C ASN A 312 -30.14 -2.91 -17.09
N VAL A 313 -29.47 -2.13 -17.95
CA VAL A 313 -28.43 -2.59 -18.86
C VAL A 313 -27.05 -2.41 -18.24
N TYR A 314 -26.28 -3.49 -18.19
CA TYR A 314 -24.96 -3.53 -17.52
C TYR A 314 -23.77 -3.71 -18.48
N ASP A 315 -23.98 -4.39 -19.62
CA ASP A 315 -22.92 -4.53 -20.64
C ASP A 315 -23.53 -4.72 -22.05
N ILE A 316 -22.73 -4.36 -23.06
CA ILE A 316 -23.10 -4.41 -24.49
C ILE A 316 -21.90 -4.89 -25.29
N LYS A 317 -22.06 -5.96 -26.10
CA LYS A 317 -21.00 -6.46 -26.97
C LYS A 317 -21.54 -6.69 -28.39
N GLU A 318 -20.73 -6.29 -29.36
CA GLU A 318 -20.99 -6.59 -30.78
C GLU A 318 -20.27 -7.88 -31.17
N ASP A 319 -21.02 -8.87 -31.69
CA ASP A 319 -20.45 -10.11 -32.22
C ASP A 319 -19.86 -9.91 -33.63
N ARG A 320 -19.21 -10.94 -34.17
CA ARG A 320 -18.59 -10.84 -35.49
C ARG A 320 -19.58 -10.67 -36.64
N TRP A 321 -20.86 -11.03 -36.45
CA TRP A 321 -21.90 -10.82 -37.43
C TRP A 321 -22.61 -9.47 -37.33
N GLY A 322 -22.21 -8.61 -36.34
CA GLY A 322 -22.75 -7.28 -36.16
C GLY A 322 -24.02 -7.23 -35.34
N ARG A 323 -24.41 -8.31 -34.64
CA ARG A 323 -25.50 -8.31 -33.66
C ARG A 323 -24.98 -7.79 -32.32
N LEU A 324 -25.88 -7.20 -31.53
CA LEU A 324 -25.52 -6.78 -30.18
C LEU A 324 -26.09 -7.75 -29.16
N TRP A 325 -25.21 -8.12 -28.22
CA TRP A 325 -25.56 -8.89 -27.04
C TRP A 325 -25.62 -7.94 -25.86
N ILE A 326 -26.75 -7.90 -25.16
CA ILE A 326 -27.08 -6.95 -24.11
C ILE A 326 -27.23 -7.70 -22.78
N ALA A 327 -26.36 -7.44 -21.83
CA ALA A 327 -26.46 -7.94 -20.45
C ALA A 327 -27.44 -7.09 -19.66
N THR A 328 -28.46 -7.71 -19.10
CA THR A 328 -29.44 -7.00 -18.27
C THR A 328 -29.57 -7.60 -16.88
N LEU A 329 -29.82 -6.75 -15.88
CA LEU A 329 -30.07 -7.17 -14.51
C LEU A 329 -31.57 -7.42 -14.33
N GLY A 330 -31.97 -8.70 -14.36
CA GLY A 330 -33.35 -9.16 -14.21
C GLY A 330 -33.99 -9.68 -15.49
N GLY A 331 -33.45 -9.34 -16.66
CA GLY A 331 -33.98 -9.77 -17.96
C GLY A 331 -33.05 -10.70 -18.76
N GLY A 332 -31.93 -11.18 -18.18
CA GLY A 332 -31.00 -12.07 -18.88
C GLY A 332 -30.20 -11.40 -19.97
N VAL A 333 -29.78 -12.17 -20.98
CA VAL A 333 -29.02 -11.71 -22.16
C VAL A 333 -29.95 -11.55 -23.36
N CYS A 334 -30.12 -10.32 -23.84
CA CYS A 334 -30.91 -10.06 -25.07
C CYS A 334 -29.97 -9.98 -26.27
N CYS A 335 -30.49 -10.34 -27.45
CA CYS A 335 -29.81 -10.15 -28.73
C CYS A 335 -30.56 -9.12 -29.58
N VAL A 336 -29.82 -8.13 -30.11
CA VAL A 336 -30.34 -7.17 -31.10
C VAL A 336 -29.81 -7.60 -32.48
N GLU A 337 -30.66 -8.15 -33.32
CA GLU A 337 -30.23 -8.78 -34.58
C GLU A 337 -29.78 -7.75 -35.62
N ASN A 338 -30.49 -6.63 -35.74
CA ASN A 338 -30.22 -5.58 -36.72
C ASN A 338 -30.03 -4.22 -36.05
N PRO A 339 -28.90 -3.97 -35.36
CA PRO A 339 -28.72 -2.75 -34.58
C PRO A 339 -28.67 -1.48 -35.44
N ARG A 340 -28.42 -1.62 -36.74
CA ARG A 340 -28.44 -0.49 -37.72
C ARG A 340 -29.83 -0.11 -38.21
N ALA A 341 -30.81 -0.99 -38.08
CA ALA A 341 -32.16 -0.71 -38.52
C ALA A 341 -32.76 0.48 -37.74
N GLU A 342 -33.72 1.15 -38.36
CA GLU A 342 -34.48 2.21 -37.70
C GLU A 342 -35.26 1.66 -36.49
N ARG A 343 -35.78 0.44 -36.64
CA ARG A 343 -36.43 -0.33 -35.58
C ARG A 343 -35.75 -1.69 -35.41
N PRO A 344 -34.74 -1.79 -34.55
CA PRO A 344 -34.02 -3.04 -34.35
C PRO A 344 -34.91 -4.12 -33.76
N VAL A 345 -34.70 -5.37 -34.18
CA VAL A 345 -35.38 -6.54 -33.61
C VAL A 345 -34.63 -7.01 -32.38
N VAL A 346 -35.35 -7.12 -31.27
CA VAL A 346 -34.77 -7.57 -29.97
C VAL A 346 -35.30 -8.98 -29.68
N VAL A 347 -34.39 -9.93 -29.61
CA VAL A 347 -34.66 -11.30 -29.16
C VAL A 347 -34.45 -11.37 -27.64
N LYS A 348 -35.54 -11.64 -26.90
CA LYS A 348 -35.51 -11.75 -25.42
C LYS A 348 -35.09 -13.16 -25.00
N PRO A 349 -34.35 -13.34 -23.89
CA PRO A 349 -33.87 -14.66 -23.51
C PRO A 349 -35.01 -15.63 -23.17
N PHE A 350 -35.99 -15.20 -22.37
CA PHE A 350 -37.01 -16.11 -21.84
C PHE A 350 -38.18 -16.44 -22.86
N SER A 351 -38.26 -15.75 -23.97
CA SER A 351 -39.28 -15.99 -24.98
C SER A 351 -38.73 -16.24 -26.38
N GLY A 352 -37.46 -15.88 -26.61
CA GLY A 352 -36.83 -15.93 -27.94
C GLY A 352 -35.64 -16.89 -28.02
N LEU A 353 -34.96 -17.22 -26.90
CA LEU A 353 -33.88 -18.19 -26.84
C LEU A 353 -34.37 -19.46 -26.15
N ARG A 354 -34.65 -20.52 -26.93
CA ARG A 354 -35.37 -21.72 -26.45
C ARG A 354 -34.67 -22.44 -25.30
N ASN A 355 -33.35 -22.51 -25.31
CA ASN A 355 -32.56 -23.24 -24.34
C ASN A 355 -31.97 -22.33 -23.25
N TYR A 356 -32.43 -21.07 -23.08
CA TYR A 356 -31.94 -20.18 -22.05
C TYR A 356 -32.40 -20.63 -20.67
N PRO A 357 -31.50 -20.68 -19.65
CA PRO A 357 -31.85 -21.17 -18.31
C PRO A 357 -32.80 -20.19 -17.60
N HIS A 358 -34.07 -20.59 -17.44
CA HIS A 358 -35.11 -19.71 -16.87
C HIS A 358 -34.94 -19.38 -15.38
N THR A 359 -34.30 -20.24 -14.61
CA THR A 359 -34.10 -20.11 -13.17
C THR A 359 -32.78 -19.44 -12.82
N LEU A 360 -31.78 -19.61 -13.66
CA LEU A 360 -30.42 -19.07 -13.51
C LEU A 360 -30.21 -17.95 -14.55
N ALA A 361 -29.11 -17.19 -14.37
CA ALA A 361 -28.66 -16.19 -15.33
C ALA A 361 -29.71 -15.10 -15.70
N LYS A 362 -30.61 -14.76 -14.77
CA LYS A 362 -31.52 -13.60 -14.90
C LYS A 362 -30.80 -12.26 -14.76
N LYS A 363 -29.78 -12.24 -13.90
CA LYS A 363 -29.00 -11.04 -13.55
C LYS A 363 -27.60 -11.15 -14.16
N VAL A 364 -27.42 -10.58 -15.34
CA VAL A 364 -26.16 -10.62 -16.07
C VAL A 364 -25.45 -9.29 -15.93
N ARG A 365 -24.19 -9.33 -15.49
CA ARG A 365 -23.35 -8.16 -15.23
C ARG A 365 -22.47 -7.81 -16.42
N MET A 366 -21.90 -8.83 -17.09
CA MET A 366 -20.90 -8.61 -18.15
C MET A 366 -20.94 -9.74 -19.18
N ILE A 367 -20.57 -9.43 -20.41
CA ILE A 367 -20.42 -10.37 -21.52
C ILE A 367 -18.99 -10.32 -22.04
N HIS A 368 -18.36 -11.47 -22.18
CA HIS A 368 -17.09 -11.62 -22.88
C HIS A 368 -17.29 -12.48 -24.14
N LEU A 369 -16.74 -12.02 -25.25
CA LEU A 369 -16.80 -12.76 -26.53
C LEU A 369 -15.36 -13.17 -26.88
N THR A 370 -15.14 -14.49 -27.00
CA THR A 370 -13.82 -15.01 -27.41
C THR A 370 -13.67 -14.96 -28.95
N LYS A 371 -12.44 -15.10 -29.41
CA LYS A 371 -12.12 -15.17 -30.84
C LYS A 371 -12.76 -16.37 -31.53
N ASP A 372 -13.02 -17.44 -30.76
CA ASP A 372 -13.66 -18.66 -31.27
C ASP A 372 -15.18 -18.64 -31.13
N ASP A 373 -15.78 -17.45 -31.06
CA ASP A 373 -17.24 -17.24 -30.97
C ASP A 373 -17.90 -17.94 -29.77
N VAL A 374 -17.22 -17.99 -28.65
CA VAL A 374 -17.84 -18.39 -27.40
C VAL A 374 -18.16 -17.14 -26.58
N MET A 375 -19.43 -17.08 -26.19
CA MET A 375 -19.91 -16.04 -25.26
C MET A 375 -19.88 -16.57 -23.85
N LEU A 376 -19.17 -15.82 -22.96
CA LEU A 376 -19.17 -16.05 -21.54
C LEU A 376 -19.84 -14.88 -20.83
N CYS A 377 -20.82 -15.15 -19.99
CA CYS A 377 -21.57 -14.12 -19.29
C CYS A 377 -21.36 -14.25 -17.77
N ALA A 378 -20.88 -13.19 -17.16
CA ALA A 378 -20.82 -13.05 -15.72
C ALA A 378 -22.22 -12.83 -15.16
N THR A 379 -22.70 -13.73 -14.29
CA THR A 379 -24.02 -13.62 -13.68
C THR A 379 -23.94 -13.72 -12.16
N THR A 380 -25.01 -13.31 -11.46
CA THR A 380 -25.09 -13.49 -10.01
C THR A 380 -25.25 -14.96 -9.60
N ASP A 381 -25.60 -15.84 -10.55
CA ASP A 381 -25.97 -17.22 -10.29
C ASP A 381 -25.00 -18.23 -10.93
N GLY A 382 -23.88 -17.78 -11.49
CA GLY A 382 -22.82 -18.59 -12.10
C GLY A 382 -22.22 -17.95 -13.35
N LEU A 383 -21.40 -18.72 -14.05
CA LEU A 383 -20.85 -18.40 -15.35
C LEU A 383 -21.71 -19.04 -16.43
N LEU A 384 -22.39 -18.25 -17.26
CA LEU A 384 -23.17 -18.72 -18.38
C LEU A 384 -22.29 -18.75 -19.64
N VAL A 385 -22.26 -19.85 -20.33
CA VAL A 385 -21.46 -20.06 -21.55
C VAL A 385 -22.32 -20.53 -22.70
N ALA A 386 -22.10 -19.99 -23.89
CA ALA A 386 -22.78 -20.44 -25.12
C ALA A 386 -21.87 -20.26 -26.33
N LYS A 387 -21.98 -21.18 -27.31
CA LYS A 387 -21.38 -21.01 -28.63
C LYS A 387 -22.26 -20.11 -29.46
N LEU A 388 -21.72 -19.03 -30.00
CA LEU A 388 -22.43 -18.17 -30.94
C LEU A 388 -22.57 -18.85 -32.29
N VAL A 389 -23.74 -18.69 -32.92
CA VAL A 389 -24.08 -19.25 -34.22
C VAL A 389 -24.42 -18.14 -35.21
N ALA A 390 -24.27 -18.41 -36.51
CA ALA A 390 -24.62 -17.47 -37.57
C ALA A 390 -26.12 -17.41 -37.82
N GLY A 391 -26.61 -16.33 -38.41
CA GLY A 391 -27.98 -16.20 -38.89
C GLY A 391 -29.06 -16.25 -37.81
N ASN A 392 -30.23 -16.79 -38.18
CA ASN A 392 -31.42 -16.87 -37.31
C ASN A 392 -31.36 -18.00 -36.28
N ASP A 393 -30.35 -18.86 -36.33
CA ASP A 393 -30.18 -20.01 -35.45
C ASP A 393 -29.81 -19.58 -33.99
N VAL A 394 -29.66 -18.27 -33.77
CA VAL A 394 -29.45 -17.69 -32.43
C VAL A 394 -30.48 -18.15 -31.41
N ARG A 395 -31.73 -18.48 -31.89
CA ARG A 395 -32.83 -18.93 -31.01
C ARG A 395 -32.63 -20.34 -30.46
N ASP A 396 -31.81 -21.14 -31.12
CA ASP A 396 -31.54 -22.56 -30.78
C ASP A 396 -30.18 -22.75 -30.10
N MET A 397 -29.50 -21.68 -29.76
CA MET A 397 -28.21 -21.74 -29.01
C MET A 397 -28.35 -22.54 -27.73
N VAL A 398 -27.32 -23.33 -27.43
CA VAL A 398 -27.22 -24.10 -26.19
C VAL A 398 -26.44 -23.30 -25.15
N PHE A 399 -26.98 -23.25 -23.95
CA PHE A 399 -26.38 -22.51 -22.82
C PHE A 399 -25.99 -23.49 -21.72
N HIS A 400 -24.77 -23.36 -21.24
CA HIS A 400 -24.22 -24.10 -20.08
C HIS A 400 -24.03 -23.11 -18.94
N CYS A 401 -24.51 -23.45 -17.75
CA CYS A 401 -24.34 -22.61 -16.56
C CYS A 401 -23.47 -23.33 -15.51
N HIS A 402 -22.33 -22.75 -15.18
CA HIS A 402 -21.38 -23.29 -14.23
C HIS A 402 -21.48 -22.54 -12.92
N THR A 403 -21.75 -23.25 -11.83
CA THR A 403 -21.95 -22.72 -10.50
C THR A 403 -20.93 -23.28 -9.51
N ARG A 404 -20.90 -22.74 -8.33
CA ARG A 404 -20.19 -23.35 -7.20
C ARG A 404 -20.83 -24.69 -6.84
N GLU A 405 -20.02 -25.72 -6.73
CA GLU A 405 -20.42 -27.08 -6.32
C GLU A 405 -19.68 -27.47 -5.04
N ALA A 406 -20.39 -27.69 -3.94
CA ALA A 406 -19.78 -27.93 -2.63
C ALA A 406 -18.84 -29.16 -2.59
N ASN A 407 -19.14 -30.20 -3.41
CA ASN A 407 -18.40 -31.47 -3.42
C ASN A 407 -17.32 -31.55 -4.50
N ARG A 408 -17.05 -30.45 -5.23
CA ARG A 408 -16.10 -30.42 -6.32
C ARG A 408 -15.08 -29.29 -6.15
N LYS A 409 -13.84 -29.66 -5.83
CA LYS A 409 -12.74 -28.71 -5.52
C LYS A 409 -12.32 -27.85 -6.72
N ASP A 410 -12.54 -28.33 -7.95
CA ASP A 410 -12.21 -27.63 -9.19
C ASP A 410 -13.43 -26.94 -9.83
N ALA A 411 -14.55 -26.85 -9.12
CA ALA A 411 -15.72 -26.04 -9.54
C ALA A 411 -15.43 -24.54 -9.33
N LEU A 412 -16.32 -23.68 -9.83
CA LEU A 412 -16.27 -22.24 -9.61
C LEU A 412 -16.27 -21.95 -8.10
N SER A 413 -15.36 -21.09 -7.60
CA SER A 413 -15.20 -20.80 -6.18
C SER A 413 -16.40 -20.08 -5.56
N CYS A 414 -17.07 -19.22 -6.35
CA CYS A 414 -18.28 -18.48 -5.95
C CYS A 414 -19.19 -18.28 -7.18
N SER A 415 -20.51 -18.49 -7.01
CA SER A 415 -21.48 -18.32 -8.11
C SER A 415 -21.73 -16.86 -8.50
N ALA A 416 -21.43 -15.89 -7.62
CA ALA A 416 -21.56 -14.47 -7.95
C ALA A 416 -20.37 -14.01 -8.82
N VAL A 417 -20.48 -14.18 -10.11
CA VAL A 417 -19.45 -13.79 -11.10
C VAL A 417 -19.56 -12.29 -11.39
N MET A 418 -18.41 -11.60 -11.32
CA MET A 418 -18.32 -10.15 -11.53
C MET A 418 -17.89 -9.81 -12.96
N ASN A 419 -16.80 -10.44 -13.44
CA ASN A 419 -16.16 -10.08 -14.70
C ASN A 419 -15.46 -11.30 -15.31
N VAL A 420 -15.28 -11.30 -16.62
CA VAL A 420 -14.51 -12.29 -17.38
C VAL A 420 -13.48 -11.57 -18.23
N ALA A 421 -12.24 -12.03 -18.20
CA ALA A 421 -11.14 -11.47 -18.97
C ALA A 421 -10.27 -12.56 -19.60
N GLU A 422 -9.58 -12.18 -20.66
CA GLU A 422 -8.63 -13.04 -21.38
C GLU A 422 -7.20 -12.48 -21.18
N ASP A 423 -6.22 -13.36 -20.94
CA ASP A 423 -4.83 -12.97 -20.93
C ASP A 423 -4.21 -12.95 -22.34
N TYR A 424 -2.95 -12.58 -22.43
CA TYR A 424 -2.19 -12.52 -23.68
C TYR A 424 -2.02 -13.88 -24.38
N ARG A 425 -2.28 -15.01 -23.69
CA ARG A 425 -2.25 -16.39 -24.25
C ARG A 425 -3.63 -16.90 -24.61
N GLY A 426 -4.69 -16.15 -24.36
CA GLY A 426 -6.07 -16.58 -24.60
C GLY A 426 -6.64 -17.42 -23.46
N ARG A 427 -6.02 -17.46 -22.27
CA ARG A 427 -6.59 -18.12 -21.10
C ARG A 427 -7.69 -17.25 -20.49
N ILE A 428 -8.78 -17.87 -20.08
CA ILE A 428 -9.94 -17.17 -19.53
C ILE A 428 -9.88 -17.13 -18.02
N PHE A 429 -10.06 -15.93 -17.47
CA PHE A 429 -10.11 -15.63 -16.04
C PHE A 429 -11.47 -15.07 -15.67
N VAL A 430 -12.02 -15.56 -14.58
CA VAL A 430 -13.36 -15.23 -14.06
C VAL A 430 -13.19 -14.66 -12.66
N SER A 431 -13.50 -13.38 -12.45
CA SER A 431 -13.52 -12.77 -11.12
C SER A 431 -14.86 -12.99 -10.43
N THR A 432 -14.84 -13.16 -9.12
CA THR A 432 -16.03 -13.42 -8.32
C THR A 432 -16.11 -12.48 -7.12
N GLU A 433 -17.30 -12.30 -6.57
CA GLU A 433 -17.56 -11.34 -5.49
C GLU A 433 -16.84 -11.68 -4.19
N SER A 434 -16.66 -13.00 -3.89
CA SER A 434 -16.07 -13.48 -2.64
C SER A 434 -15.33 -14.82 -2.77
N GLY A 435 -14.78 -15.12 -3.93
CA GLY A 435 -13.99 -16.35 -4.17
C GLY A 435 -12.80 -16.08 -5.09
N GLY A 436 -12.30 -14.84 -5.07
CA GLY A 436 -11.11 -14.45 -5.83
C GLY A 436 -11.30 -14.53 -7.34
N VAL A 437 -10.24 -14.96 -8.02
CA VAL A 437 -10.17 -15.12 -9.47
C VAL A 437 -10.02 -16.60 -9.81
N ASN A 438 -10.78 -17.06 -10.81
CA ASN A 438 -10.81 -18.44 -11.27
C ASN A 438 -10.31 -18.51 -12.72
N MET A 439 -9.29 -19.30 -13.01
CA MET A 439 -8.80 -19.54 -14.37
C MET A 439 -9.41 -20.84 -14.90
N ILE A 440 -10.06 -20.78 -16.06
CA ILE A 440 -10.61 -21.98 -16.71
C ILE A 440 -9.45 -22.85 -17.19
N GLN A 441 -9.47 -24.12 -16.81
CA GLN A 441 -8.48 -25.13 -17.22
C GLN A 441 -8.98 -26.03 -18.36
N THR A 442 -10.28 -26.15 -18.52
CA THR A 442 -10.91 -26.97 -19.55
C THR A 442 -10.71 -26.34 -20.93
N GLY A 443 -10.15 -27.09 -21.87
CA GLY A 443 -9.89 -26.59 -23.23
C GLY A 443 -11.17 -26.31 -24.05
N ASN A 444 -12.24 -27.11 -23.86
CA ASN A 444 -13.54 -26.86 -24.48
C ASN A 444 -14.40 -26.01 -23.53
N LEU A 445 -14.58 -24.73 -23.86
CA LEU A 445 -15.36 -23.79 -23.03
C LEU A 445 -16.86 -24.12 -22.95
N THR A 446 -17.40 -24.89 -23.94
CA THR A 446 -18.82 -25.30 -23.99
C THR A 446 -19.02 -26.70 -23.42
N ALA A 447 -18.08 -27.25 -22.66
CA ALA A 447 -18.27 -28.52 -21.98
C ALA A 447 -19.32 -28.41 -20.87
N ASP A 448 -20.04 -29.51 -20.58
CA ASP A 448 -21.03 -29.56 -19.50
C ASP A 448 -20.44 -29.24 -18.12
N LYS A 449 -19.18 -29.53 -17.93
CA LYS A 449 -18.43 -29.23 -16.68
C LYS A 449 -17.12 -28.56 -17.02
N LEU A 450 -16.93 -27.35 -16.49
CA LEU A 450 -15.65 -26.66 -16.52
C LEU A 450 -14.88 -26.94 -15.24
N SER A 451 -13.54 -27.02 -15.34
CA SER A 451 -12.62 -27.05 -14.21
C SER A 451 -11.88 -25.72 -14.10
N PHE A 452 -11.63 -25.31 -12.86
CA PHE A 452 -11.03 -24.04 -12.53
C PHE A 452 -9.81 -24.17 -11.61
N ARG A 453 -8.79 -23.36 -11.85
CA ARG A 453 -7.73 -23.08 -10.89
C ARG A 453 -8.07 -21.80 -10.15
N HIS A 454 -7.99 -21.83 -8.83
CA HIS A 454 -8.38 -20.71 -7.96
C HIS A 454 -7.17 -19.86 -7.56
N TYR A 455 -7.38 -18.55 -7.52
CA TYR A 455 -6.48 -17.53 -6.98
C TYR A 455 -7.28 -16.77 -5.93
N ASP A 456 -7.24 -17.26 -4.68
CA ASP A 456 -8.01 -16.81 -3.52
C ASP A 456 -7.14 -16.79 -2.25
N GLU A 457 -7.67 -16.34 -1.12
CA GLU A 457 -6.93 -16.28 0.15
C GLU A 457 -6.45 -17.65 0.60
N ALA A 458 -7.23 -18.72 0.37
CA ALA A 458 -6.82 -20.09 0.70
C ALA A 458 -5.60 -20.54 -0.11
N ASN A 459 -5.35 -19.96 -1.27
CA ASN A 459 -4.21 -20.20 -2.14
C ASN A 459 -3.17 -19.06 -2.08
N GLY A 460 -3.19 -18.25 -1.00
CA GLY A 460 -2.19 -17.24 -0.69
C GLY A 460 -2.41 -15.85 -1.29
N MET A 461 -3.56 -15.58 -1.92
CA MET A 461 -3.89 -14.22 -2.39
C MET A 461 -4.28 -13.31 -1.22
N PRO A 462 -4.11 -11.98 -1.34
CA PRO A 462 -4.35 -11.05 -0.23
C PRO A 462 -5.83 -10.68 -0.03
N THR A 463 -6.75 -11.16 -0.85
CA THR A 463 -8.19 -10.91 -0.78
C THR A 463 -8.97 -11.87 -1.68
N ASP A 464 -10.16 -12.24 -1.25
CA ASP A 464 -11.16 -12.99 -2.04
C ASP A 464 -12.10 -12.08 -2.83
N VAL A 465 -12.10 -10.77 -2.56
CA VAL A 465 -12.96 -9.82 -3.27
C VAL A 465 -12.30 -9.40 -4.58
N ALA A 466 -12.90 -9.80 -5.71
CA ALA A 466 -12.44 -9.47 -7.06
C ALA A 466 -13.55 -8.79 -7.87
N LEU A 467 -13.64 -7.46 -7.82
CA LEU A 467 -14.62 -6.66 -8.56
C LEU A 467 -14.42 -6.79 -10.08
N SER A 468 -13.16 -6.81 -10.52
CA SER A 468 -12.82 -7.11 -11.90
C SER A 468 -11.41 -7.70 -12.02
N VAL A 469 -11.14 -8.35 -13.14
CA VAL A 469 -9.81 -8.83 -13.54
C VAL A 469 -9.55 -8.41 -14.98
N VAL A 470 -8.34 -7.97 -15.28
CA VAL A 470 -7.93 -7.57 -16.63
C VAL A 470 -6.54 -8.06 -16.96
N GLY A 471 -6.27 -8.30 -18.23
CA GLY A 471 -4.93 -8.60 -18.71
C GLY A 471 -4.00 -7.38 -18.55
N PHE A 472 -2.86 -7.56 -17.91
CA PHE A 472 -1.88 -6.52 -17.68
C PHE A 472 -0.50 -6.98 -18.16
N SER A 473 -0.20 -6.76 -19.44
CA SER A 473 1.00 -7.29 -20.10
C SER A 473 1.04 -8.84 -20.00
N ARG A 474 2.05 -9.42 -19.37
CA ARG A 474 2.17 -10.87 -19.17
C ARG A 474 1.54 -11.38 -17.86
N LYS A 475 1.00 -10.47 -17.06
CA LYS A 475 0.35 -10.75 -15.77
C LYS A 475 -1.15 -10.45 -15.84
N MET A 476 -1.86 -10.79 -14.80
CA MET A 476 -3.24 -10.38 -14.58
C MET A 476 -3.27 -9.32 -13.49
N LEU A 477 -4.21 -8.37 -13.62
CA LEU A 477 -4.47 -7.35 -12.61
C LEU A 477 -5.90 -7.55 -12.10
N MET A 478 -6.02 -7.93 -10.84
CA MET A 478 -7.27 -8.03 -10.11
C MET A 478 -7.54 -6.70 -9.39
N VAL A 479 -8.74 -6.19 -9.51
CA VAL A 479 -9.23 -5.02 -8.79
C VAL A 479 -10.07 -5.51 -7.61
N GLY A 480 -9.58 -5.32 -6.40
CA GLY A 480 -10.33 -5.54 -5.17
C GLY A 480 -11.11 -4.30 -4.75
N SER A 481 -11.75 -4.33 -3.60
CA SER A 481 -12.51 -3.19 -3.07
C SER A 481 -11.61 -2.00 -2.65
N ASP A 482 -10.44 -2.29 -2.08
CA ASP A 482 -9.50 -1.30 -1.51
C ASP A 482 -8.07 -1.44 -2.03
N ARG A 483 -7.83 -2.38 -2.95
CA ARG A 483 -6.50 -2.73 -3.44
C ARG A 483 -6.48 -3.21 -4.88
N LEU A 484 -5.32 -3.10 -5.50
CA LEU A 484 -5.01 -3.75 -6.77
C LEU A 484 -4.06 -4.93 -6.51
N VAL A 485 -4.28 -6.06 -7.15
CA VAL A 485 -3.40 -7.23 -7.03
C VAL A 485 -2.94 -7.64 -8.42
N MET A 486 -1.65 -7.47 -8.69
CA MET A 486 -1.02 -7.92 -9.93
C MET A 486 -0.39 -9.29 -9.69
N PHE A 487 -0.87 -10.33 -10.36
CA PHE A 487 -0.38 -11.69 -10.17
C PHE A 487 0.09 -12.34 -11.47
N ASN A 488 1.04 -13.27 -11.32
CA ASN A 488 1.49 -14.11 -12.42
C ASN A 488 0.69 -15.42 -12.40
N PRO A 489 -0.12 -15.70 -13.42
CA PRO A 489 -0.97 -16.89 -13.43
C PRO A 489 -0.19 -18.21 -13.57
N ASP A 490 1.09 -18.17 -13.95
CA ASP A 490 1.89 -19.40 -14.14
C ASP A 490 2.40 -19.97 -12.80
N ASN A 491 2.89 -19.09 -11.89
CA ASN A 491 3.48 -19.50 -10.60
C ASN A 491 2.69 -19.03 -9.38
N GLY A 492 1.71 -18.14 -9.54
CA GLY A 492 0.92 -17.60 -8.44
C GLY A 492 1.54 -16.38 -7.71
N ASP A 493 2.76 -15.98 -8.07
CA ASP A 493 3.40 -14.81 -7.45
C ASP A 493 2.56 -13.55 -7.67
N TYR A 494 2.42 -12.72 -6.62
CA TYR A 494 1.63 -11.51 -6.69
C TYR A 494 2.30 -10.29 -6.04
N LEU A 495 1.83 -9.11 -6.45
CA LEU A 495 2.11 -7.83 -5.81
C LEU A 495 0.77 -7.17 -5.46
N SER A 496 0.58 -6.85 -4.19
CA SER A 496 -0.63 -6.15 -3.71
C SER A 496 -0.33 -4.67 -3.47
N PHE A 497 -1.20 -3.79 -3.96
CA PHE A 497 -1.11 -2.34 -3.85
C PHE A 497 -2.36 -1.85 -3.11
N GLY A 498 -2.21 -1.46 -1.86
CA GLY A 498 -3.29 -1.01 -0.98
C GLY A 498 -3.11 0.45 -0.54
N LYS A 499 -3.75 0.83 0.56
CA LYS A 499 -3.80 2.20 1.10
C LYS A 499 -2.44 2.90 1.19
N ASN A 500 -1.41 2.19 1.68
CA ASN A 500 -0.07 2.75 1.81
C ASN A 500 0.55 3.11 0.46
N PHE A 501 0.28 2.29 -0.57
CA PHE A 501 0.75 2.55 -1.92
C PHE A 501 0.06 3.75 -2.55
N PHE A 502 -1.27 3.86 -2.41
CA PHE A 502 -2.05 4.96 -3.00
C PHE A 502 -1.89 6.29 -2.26
N GLN A 503 -1.36 6.26 -1.02
CA GLN A 503 -1.25 7.42 -0.12
C GLN A 503 -2.59 8.13 0.15
N SER A 504 -3.69 7.46 -0.16
CA SER A 504 -5.05 7.88 0.07
C SER A 504 -5.96 6.66 0.17
N GLU A 505 -7.12 6.82 0.76
CA GLU A 505 -8.13 5.77 0.75
C GLU A 505 -8.73 5.68 -0.65
N CYS A 506 -8.46 4.58 -1.37
CA CYS A 506 -9.06 4.28 -2.67
C CYS A 506 -10.05 3.13 -2.50
N ARG A 507 -11.33 3.42 -2.74
CA ARG A 507 -12.39 2.41 -2.84
C ARG A 507 -12.74 2.26 -4.31
N PHE A 508 -12.35 1.14 -4.88
CA PHE A 508 -12.60 0.87 -6.30
C PHE A 508 -14.07 0.57 -6.57
N SER A 509 -14.54 0.97 -7.74
CA SER A 509 -15.88 0.66 -8.24
C SER A 509 -15.87 -0.61 -9.09
N GLU A 510 -17.06 -1.06 -9.52
CA GLU A 510 -17.22 -2.19 -10.45
C GLU A 510 -16.85 -1.82 -11.91
N ALA A 511 -16.53 -0.57 -12.20
CA ALA A 511 -16.15 -0.14 -13.55
C ALA A 511 -14.89 -0.90 -14.02
N ILE A 512 -14.99 -1.52 -15.18
CA ILE A 512 -13.85 -2.24 -15.77
C ILE A 512 -12.77 -1.23 -16.14
N PRO A 513 -11.54 -1.38 -15.64
CA PRO A 513 -10.47 -0.44 -15.94
C PRO A 513 -10.07 -0.48 -17.41
N VAL A 514 -9.70 0.67 -17.96
CA VAL A 514 -9.30 0.79 -19.36
C VAL A 514 -7.90 1.41 -19.48
N ARG A 515 -7.20 1.02 -20.55
CA ARG A 515 -5.95 1.66 -20.93
C ARG A 515 -6.24 2.89 -21.78
N LEU A 516 -5.80 4.05 -21.31
CA LEU A 516 -5.95 5.32 -21.99
C LEU A 516 -5.02 5.47 -23.20
N PRO A 517 -5.29 6.41 -24.13
CA PRO A 517 -4.46 6.65 -25.30
C PRO A 517 -3.02 7.08 -24.99
N ASP A 518 -2.77 7.67 -23.82
CA ASP A 518 -1.44 8.06 -23.32
C ASP A 518 -0.68 6.90 -22.64
N GLY A 519 -1.31 5.71 -22.59
CA GLY A 519 -0.73 4.49 -22.03
C GLY A 519 -0.98 4.28 -20.54
N ARG A 520 -1.55 5.26 -19.81
CA ARG A 520 -1.98 5.09 -18.43
C ARG A 520 -3.21 4.19 -18.35
N TRP A 521 -3.42 3.61 -17.19
CA TRP A 521 -4.65 2.94 -16.81
C TRP A 521 -5.56 3.88 -16.04
N LEU A 522 -6.84 3.79 -16.28
CA LEU A 522 -7.90 4.49 -15.58
C LEU A 522 -8.79 3.48 -14.86
N PHE A 523 -8.90 3.66 -13.54
CA PHE A 523 -9.77 2.87 -12.66
C PHE A 523 -10.86 3.77 -12.12
N GLY A 524 -12.10 3.26 -12.09
CA GLY A 524 -13.20 3.91 -11.39
C GLY A 524 -13.08 3.73 -9.90
N LEU A 525 -13.40 4.78 -9.13
CA LEU A 525 -13.56 4.74 -7.68
C LEU A 525 -15.03 5.03 -7.31
N GLN A 526 -15.39 4.71 -6.08
CA GLN A 526 -16.73 5.04 -5.54
C GLN A 526 -16.96 6.55 -5.38
N ASP A 527 -15.88 7.35 -5.47
CA ASP A 527 -15.91 8.80 -5.29
C ASP A 527 -15.01 9.57 -6.29
N GLY A 528 -14.58 8.92 -7.37
CA GLY A 528 -13.68 9.54 -8.35
C GLY A 528 -12.99 8.58 -9.31
N GLU A 529 -11.80 8.95 -9.75
CA GLU A 529 -10.96 8.19 -10.68
C GLU A 529 -9.53 8.04 -10.15
N TYR A 530 -8.89 6.91 -10.51
CA TYR A 530 -7.48 6.68 -10.27
C TYR A 530 -6.74 6.44 -11.58
N TYR A 531 -5.76 7.28 -11.86
CA TYR A 531 -4.92 7.21 -13.06
C TYR A 531 -3.51 6.72 -12.69
N VAL A 532 -3.01 5.72 -13.39
CA VAL A 532 -1.66 5.19 -13.12
C VAL A 532 -0.95 4.73 -14.39
N ALA A 533 0.32 5.06 -14.53
CA ALA A 533 1.15 4.48 -15.57
C ALA A 533 1.62 3.07 -15.16
N PRO A 534 1.75 2.12 -16.09
CA PRO A 534 2.21 0.75 -15.77
C PRO A 534 3.52 0.70 -14.98
N GLN A 535 4.43 1.64 -15.26
CA GLN A 535 5.74 1.74 -14.60
C GLN A 535 5.64 2.20 -13.13
N GLN A 536 4.53 2.82 -12.75
CA GLN A 536 4.27 3.27 -11.39
C GLN A 536 3.73 2.13 -10.50
N LEU A 537 3.09 1.09 -11.09
CA LEU A 537 2.62 -0.09 -10.37
C LEU A 537 3.79 -1.04 -10.03
N ARG A 538 4.66 -0.57 -9.15
CA ARG A 538 5.78 -1.33 -8.61
C ARG A 538 6.02 -0.93 -7.15
N LYS A 539 6.38 -1.90 -6.32
CA LYS A 539 6.73 -1.64 -4.93
C LYS A 539 8.11 -0.99 -4.80
N SER A 540 8.31 -0.28 -3.69
CA SER A 540 9.60 0.23 -3.29
C SER A 540 10.57 -0.92 -3.04
N THR A 541 11.79 -0.78 -3.53
CA THR A 541 12.91 -1.67 -3.22
C THR A 541 13.73 -1.15 -2.04
N PHE A 542 13.31 -0.05 -1.41
CA PHE A 542 13.98 0.49 -0.25
C PHE A 542 13.83 -0.45 0.94
N VAL A 543 14.96 -0.78 1.57
CA VAL A 543 15.05 -1.64 2.76
C VAL A 543 15.47 -0.75 3.92
N PRO A 544 14.54 -0.35 4.82
CA PRO A 544 14.89 0.46 5.98
C PRO A 544 15.76 -0.35 6.94
N SER A 545 16.81 0.27 7.46
CA SER A 545 17.60 -0.34 8.53
C SER A 545 16.83 -0.29 9.85
N ILE A 546 16.84 -1.40 10.60
CA ILE A 546 16.25 -1.43 11.95
C ILE A 546 17.30 -1.05 12.98
N ALA A 547 16.99 -0.03 13.75
CA ALA A 547 17.76 0.42 14.88
C ALA A 547 17.07 0.05 16.19
N LEU A 548 17.84 -0.45 17.16
CA LEU A 548 17.35 -0.64 18.53
C LEU A 548 17.44 0.72 19.26
N THR A 549 16.29 1.28 19.60
CA THR A 549 16.22 2.67 20.09
C THR A 549 16.29 2.78 21.61
N GLY A 550 15.93 1.72 22.33
CA GLY A 550 16.00 1.68 23.78
C GLY A 550 15.75 0.30 24.37
N VAL A 551 16.22 0.09 25.58
CA VAL A 551 15.84 -1.04 26.44
C VAL A 551 15.41 -0.49 27.78
N SER A 552 14.31 -1.00 28.31
CA SER A 552 13.81 -0.69 29.62
C SER A 552 13.70 -1.97 30.44
N VAL A 553 14.45 -2.07 31.52
CA VAL A 553 14.42 -3.20 32.44
C VAL A 553 13.67 -2.77 33.69
N GLN A 554 12.58 -3.47 34.04
CA GLN A 554 11.70 -3.12 35.17
C GLN A 554 11.24 -1.64 35.16
N GLY A 555 11.00 -1.06 33.96
CA GLY A 555 10.60 0.34 33.81
C GLY A 555 11.74 1.37 33.87
N VAL A 556 12.98 0.95 34.11
CA VAL A 556 14.15 1.82 34.11
C VAL A 556 14.86 1.77 32.76
N GLU A 557 15.03 2.93 32.13
CA GLU A 557 15.74 3.00 30.84
C GLU A 557 17.25 2.80 30.99
N GLY A 558 17.80 1.98 30.10
CA GLY A 558 19.23 1.77 29.95
C GLY A 558 19.97 3.07 29.56
N SER A 559 21.14 3.29 30.17
CA SER A 559 21.97 4.46 29.94
C SER A 559 22.89 4.37 28.72
N CYS A 560 23.00 3.19 28.10
CA CYS A 560 23.87 2.92 26.94
C CYS A 560 23.08 2.70 25.65
N SER A 561 23.75 2.77 24.50
CA SER A 561 23.17 2.50 23.20
C SER A 561 23.00 1.00 22.99
N VAL A 562 21.77 0.50 23.12
CA VAL A 562 21.42 -0.90 22.78
C VAL A 562 21.72 -1.22 21.31
N ASN A 563 21.62 -0.24 20.46
CA ASN A 563 21.86 -0.42 19.03
C ASN A 563 23.31 -0.80 18.67
N ALA A 564 24.24 -0.46 19.55
CA ALA A 564 25.67 -0.79 19.41
C ALA A 564 26.05 -2.11 20.10
N MET A 565 25.08 -2.79 20.73
CA MET A 565 25.30 -4.06 21.43
C MET A 565 24.86 -5.22 20.53
N ASP A 566 25.64 -6.28 20.52
CA ASP A 566 25.25 -7.57 19.93
C ASP A 566 24.67 -8.51 20.99
N THR A 567 25.01 -8.26 22.28
CA THR A 567 24.53 -9.05 23.41
C THR A 567 24.09 -8.15 24.57
N LEU A 568 22.90 -8.40 25.09
CA LEU A 568 22.34 -7.81 26.29
C LEU A 568 22.39 -8.84 27.42
N VAL A 569 23.10 -8.55 28.50
CA VAL A 569 23.17 -9.41 29.68
C VAL A 569 22.24 -8.86 30.76
N LEU A 570 21.28 -9.70 31.17
CA LEU A 570 20.32 -9.40 32.24
C LEU A 570 20.71 -10.12 33.52
N ALA A 571 20.62 -9.41 34.65
CA ALA A 571 20.81 -10.01 35.95
C ALA A 571 19.65 -10.96 36.30
N SER A 572 19.89 -11.87 37.22
CA SER A 572 18.92 -12.90 37.60
C SER A 572 17.59 -12.37 38.16
N ASN A 573 17.55 -11.11 38.60
CA ASN A 573 16.35 -10.39 39.02
C ASN A 573 15.76 -9.49 37.94
N GLU A 574 16.35 -9.45 36.75
CA GLU A 574 15.95 -8.57 35.63
C GLU A 574 15.38 -9.35 34.45
N ARG A 575 14.50 -10.33 34.72
CA ARG A 575 13.97 -11.29 33.74
C ARG A 575 12.92 -10.72 32.79
N SER A 576 12.45 -9.51 33.04
CA SER A 576 11.45 -8.83 32.22
C SER A 576 11.98 -7.51 31.72
N PHE A 577 11.87 -7.29 30.42
CA PHE A 577 12.32 -6.05 29.80
C PHE A 577 11.50 -5.71 28.56
N THR A 578 11.52 -4.44 28.19
CA THR A 578 10.92 -3.94 26.94
C THR A 578 12.03 -3.47 26.02
N LEU A 579 12.07 -4.00 24.82
CA LEU A 579 12.95 -3.59 23.74
C LEU A 579 12.19 -2.66 22.79
N ARG A 580 12.73 -1.45 22.55
CA ARG A 580 12.21 -0.51 21.56
C ARG A 580 13.10 -0.51 20.33
N PHE A 581 12.47 -0.40 19.17
CA PHE A 581 13.15 -0.41 17.87
C PHE A 581 12.45 0.50 16.88
N ALA A 582 13.16 0.94 15.85
CA ALA A 582 12.63 1.74 14.77
C ALA A 582 13.27 1.31 13.45
N ALA A 583 12.46 1.12 12.43
CA ALA A 583 12.93 1.03 11.06
C ALA A 583 13.06 2.46 10.51
N LEU A 584 14.28 2.82 10.12
CA LEU A 584 14.61 4.21 9.76
C LEU A 584 14.17 4.52 8.33
N ASP A 585 12.87 4.71 8.16
CA ASP A 585 12.24 5.19 6.94
C ASP A 585 11.47 6.49 7.22
N TYR A 586 12.04 7.62 6.81
CA TYR A 586 11.44 8.95 6.96
C TYR A 586 10.56 9.34 5.76
N SER A 587 10.37 8.45 4.80
CA SER A 587 9.53 8.70 3.63
C SER A 587 8.05 8.65 4.02
N ALA A 588 7.41 9.81 4.06
CA ALA A 588 5.98 10.03 4.29
C ALA A 588 5.41 9.53 5.65
N ASP A 589 4.11 9.80 5.89
CA ASP A 589 3.38 9.45 7.12
C ASP A 589 2.97 7.97 7.21
N VAL A 590 3.77 7.08 6.64
CA VAL A 590 3.47 5.65 6.58
C VAL A 590 3.91 4.98 7.88
N ARG A 591 2.96 4.42 8.60
CA ARG A 591 3.26 3.55 9.73
C ARG A 591 3.72 2.19 9.21
N LEU A 592 4.98 1.86 9.47
CA LEU A 592 5.56 0.56 9.15
C LEU A 592 4.97 -0.52 10.08
N SER A 593 4.84 -1.73 9.59
CA SER A 593 4.48 -2.89 10.43
C SER A 593 5.74 -3.62 10.85
N TYR A 594 5.72 -4.17 12.06
CA TYR A 594 6.83 -4.88 12.68
C TYR A 594 6.44 -6.30 13.06
N ALA A 595 7.42 -7.19 13.04
CA ALA A 595 7.30 -8.50 13.66
C ALA A 595 8.59 -8.83 14.40
N PHE A 596 8.47 -9.55 15.50
CA PHE A 596 9.60 -10.08 16.24
C PHE A 596 9.50 -11.59 16.46
N ALA A 597 10.63 -12.23 16.66
CA ALA A 597 10.70 -13.62 17.09
C ALA A 597 11.68 -13.75 18.25
N LEU A 598 11.38 -14.63 19.18
CA LEU A 598 12.27 -15.05 20.26
C LEU A 598 12.66 -16.50 20.00
N LEU A 599 13.95 -16.76 19.89
CA LEU A 599 14.52 -18.08 19.65
C LEU A 599 15.37 -18.50 20.85
N ASP A 600 15.30 -19.75 21.22
CA ASP A 600 16.30 -20.37 22.10
C ASP A 600 17.60 -20.57 21.32
N ASP A 601 18.75 -20.56 22.01
CA ASP A 601 20.07 -20.65 21.38
C ASP A 601 20.19 -21.96 20.59
N GLY A 602 20.23 -21.84 19.24
CA GLY A 602 20.39 -22.96 18.30
C GLY A 602 19.20 -23.29 17.40
N ASP A 603 18.02 -22.71 17.61
CA ASP A 603 16.79 -23.00 16.81
C ASP A 603 16.58 -21.96 15.70
N GLU A 604 17.40 -21.97 14.64
CA GLU A 604 17.21 -21.07 13.48
C GLU A 604 16.38 -21.66 12.34
N GLU A 605 16.00 -22.95 12.38
CA GLU A 605 15.35 -23.61 11.23
C GLU A 605 13.85 -23.30 11.10
N ASP A 606 13.13 -22.87 12.17
CA ASP A 606 11.69 -22.58 12.09
C ASP A 606 11.32 -21.30 12.86
N VAL A 607 11.64 -20.13 12.29
CA VAL A 607 11.40 -18.83 12.91
C VAL A 607 9.91 -18.49 12.93
N LYS A 608 9.27 -18.57 14.09
CA LYS A 608 7.87 -18.14 14.29
C LYS A 608 7.81 -16.64 14.55
N TRP A 609 7.38 -15.89 13.54
CA TRP A 609 7.23 -14.45 13.64
C TRP A 609 5.92 -14.07 14.35
N ASN A 610 6.02 -13.25 15.37
CA ASN A 610 4.91 -12.59 16.03
C ASN A 610 4.71 -11.21 15.42
N ASP A 611 3.64 -11.04 14.63
CA ASP A 611 3.27 -9.76 14.02
C ASP A 611 2.65 -8.85 15.10
N ILE A 612 3.26 -7.69 15.32
CA ILE A 612 2.83 -6.68 16.30
C ILE A 612 2.25 -5.42 15.63
N GLY A 613 2.00 -5.49 14.34
CA GLY A 613 1.46 -4.37 13.56
C GLY A 613 2.36 -3.15 13.61
N HIS A 614 1.80 -2.00 13.94
CA HIS A 614 2.53 -0.73 13.98
C HIS A 614 3.25 -0.46 15.32
N ASN A 615 3.18 -1.39 16.26
CA ASN A 615 3.89 -1.25 17.52
C ASN A 615 5.40 -1.45 17.30
N HIS A 616 6.21 -0.51 17.76
CA HIS A 616 7.66 -0.51 17.63
C HIS A 616 8.37 -0.88 18.93
N SER A 617 7.69 -1.66 19.78
CA SER A 617 8.25 -2.21 21.02
C SER A 617 7.79 -3.65 21.25
N ALA A 618 8.68 -4.47 21.80
CA ALA A 618 8.41 -5.82 22.24
C ALA A 618 8.73 -5.96 23.72
N THR A 619 7.74 -6.41 24.52
CA THR A 619 7.92 -6.69 25.94
C THR A 619 8.04 -8.19 26.14
N LEU A 620 9.15 -8.60 26.72
CA LEU A 620 9.45 -9.98 27.07
C LEU A 620 9.38 -10.10 28.59
N LEU A 621 8.59 -11.06 29.08
CA LEU A 621 8.29 -11.21 30.50
C LEU A 621 8.81 -12.55 31.00
N ASP A 622 9.40 -12.51 32.19
CA ASP A 622 9.79 -13.68 33.00
C ASP A 622 10.58 -14.76 32.25
N LEU A 623 11.64 -14.31 31.56
CA LEU A 623 12.52 -15.24 30.82
C LEU A 623 13.27 -16.15 31.81
N GLU A 624 13.31 -17.43 31.52
CA GLU A 624 14.14 -18.38 32.27
C GLU A 624 15.65 -18.09 32.06
N PRO A 625 16.51 -18.51 32.99
CA PRO A 625 17.95 -18.41 32.79
C PRO A 625 18.40 -19.18 31.55
N GLY A 626 19.08 -18.47 30.63
CA GLY A 626 19.49 -19.04 29.35
C GLY A 626 20.00 -17.99 28.38
N THR A 627 20.27 -18.43 27.17
CA THR A 627 20.66 -17.57 26.04
C THR A 627 19.54 -17.58 25.01
N TYR A 628 19.09 -16.40 24.61
CA TYR A 628 18.00 -16.19 23.65
C TYR A 628 18.48 -15.29 22.53
N VAL A 629 17.83 -15.40 21.39
CA VAL A 629 18.04 -14.48 20.26
C VAL A 629 16.72 -13.83 19.91
N VAL A 630 16.67 -12.51 20.03
CA VAL A 630 15.54 -11.70 19.54
C VAL A 630 15.83 -11.25 18.13
N LEU A 631 14.93 -11.58 17.22
CA LEU A 631 14.91 -11.11 15.84
C LEU A 631 13.81 -10.08 15.67
N VAL A 632 14.11 -8.99 14.99
CA VAL A 632 13.12 -7.94 14.64
C VAL A 632 13.20 -7.67 13.14
N ARG A 633 12.04 -7.61 12.48
CA ARG A 633 11.93 -7.18 11.07
C ARG A 633 10.80 -6.18 10.90
N SER A 634 10.82 -5.45 9.78
CA SER A 634 9.74 -4.52 9.44
C SER A 634 9.32 -4.62 7.98
N THR A 635 8.19 -4.00 7.67
CA THR A 635 7.82 -3.68 6.29
C THR A 635 8.55 -2.41 5.83
N ASN A 636 8.55 -2.17 4.52
CA ASN A 636 8.88 -0.86 3.95
C ASN A 636 7.63 0.04 3.89
N ALA A 637 7.77 1.26 3.38
CA ALA A 637 6.68 2.23 3.23
C ALA A 637 5.48 1.73 2.40
N ASP A 638 5.68 0.81 1.47
CA ASP A 638 4.61 0.19 0.67
C ASP A 638 3.94 -1.00 1.38
N GLY A 639 4.26 -1.24 2.66
CA GLY A 639 3.73 -2.35 3.46
C GLY A 639 4.24 -3.74 3.04
N ALA A 640 5.34 -3.82 2.28
CA ALA A 640 5.97 -5.09 1.94
C ALA A 640 7.00 -5.46 3.01
N TRP A 641 6.93 -6.69 3.51
CA TRP A 641 7.99 -7.27 4.33
C TRP A 641 9.30 -7.31 3.52
N VAL A 642 10.38 -6.83 4.12
CA VAL A 642 11.71 -6.75 3.48
C VAL A 642 12.75 -7.47 4.34
N ASP A 643 13.86 -7.83 3.71
CA ASP A 643 14.95 -8.52 4.40
C ASP A 643 15.83 -7.51 5.16
N ASN A 644 15.31 -7.09 6.34
CA ASN A 644 15.97 -6.14 7.23
C ASN A 644 16.03 -6.64 8.67
N VAL A 645 16.27 -7.93 8.85
CA VAL A 645 16.28 -8.55 10.18
C VAL A 645 17.40 -7.97 11.06
N ARG A 646 17.03 -7.43 12.21
CA ARG A 646 17.95 -7.03 13.28
C ARG A 646 17.98 -8.13 14.35
N ARG A 647 19.20 -8.55 14.75
CA ARG A 647 19.45 -9.59 15.74
C ARG A 647 20.00 -8.97 17.02
N LEU A 648 19.53 -9.45 18.17
CA LEU A 648 20.07 -9.14 19.50
C LEU A 648 20.11 -10.42 20.33
N THR A 649 21.29 -10.79 20.81
CA THR A 649 21.44 -11.92 21.76
C THR A 649 21.14 -11.42 23.18
N ILE A 650 20.39 -12.23 23.95
CA ILE A 650 20.03 -11.93 25.33
C ILE A 650 20.51 -13.08 26.21
N VAL A 651 21.24 -12.74 27.24
CA VAL A 651 21.74 -13.71 28.22
C VAL A 651 21.11 -13.38 29.57
N VAL A 652 20.28 -14.28 30.08
CA VAL A 652 19.68 -14.18 31.42
C VAL A 652 20.51 -15.01 32.36
N THR A 653 21.14 -14.36 33.34
CA THR A 653 21.99 -15.06 34.30
C THR A 653 21.13 -15.80 35.34
N PRO A 654 21.52 -17.04 35.73
CA PRO A 654 20.80 -17.78 36.76
C PRO A 654 21.02 -17.21 38.16
N THR A 655 20.04 -17.35 39.05
CA THR A 655 20.25 -17.15 40.50
C THR A 655 21.15 -18.25 41.04
N PHE A 656 21.77 -18.01 42.21
CA PHE A 656 22.64 -19.00 42.87
C PHE A 656 21.96 -20.39 42.96
N TRP A 657 20.68 -20.42 43.35
CA TRP A 657 19.91 -21.66 43.50
C TRP A 657 19.56 -22.38 42.21
N GLU A 658 19.58 -21.71 41.10
CA GLU A 658 19.32 -22.26 39.76
C GLU A 658 20.58 -22.82 39.11
N THR A 659 21.75 -22.52 39.66
CA THR A 659 23.03 -23.04 39.15
C THR A 659 23.14 -24.53 39.34
N THR A 660 23.76 -25.25 38.40
CA THR A 660 24.01 -26.70 38.52
C THR A 660 24.72 -27.10 39.81
N PRO A 661 25.79 -26.37 40.27
CA PRO A 661 26.41 -26.70 41.54
C PRO A 661 25.49 -26.59 42.75
N ALA A 662 24.62 -25.55 42.79
CA ALA A 662 23.69 -25.37 43.91
C ALA A 662 22.60 -26.46 43.92
N ARG A 663 22.08 -26.83 42.75
CA ARG A 663 21.11 -27.95 42.62
C ARG A 663 21.71 -29.28 43.06
N VAL A 664 22.97 -29.55 42.70
CA VAL A 664 23.71 -30.75 43.20
C VAL A 664 23.90 -30.67 44.70
N LEU A 665 24.31 -29.52 45.27
CA LEU A 665 24.44 -29.35 46.71
C LEU A 665 23.11 -29.61 47.42
N LEU A 666 22.01 -29.03 46.92
CA LEU A 666 20.69 -29.24 47.48
C LEU A 666 20.28 -30.73 47.48
N LEU A 667 20.54 -31.43 46.34
CA LEU A 667 20.26 -32.83 46.21
C LEU A 667 21.08 -33.66 47.25
N LEU A 668 22.38 -33.31 47.42
CA LEU A 668 23.23 -33.98 48.43
C LEU A 668 22.75 -33.73 49.86
N LEU A 669 22.29 -32.49 50.16
CA LEU A 669 21.73 -32.18 51.48
C LEU A 669 20.40 -32.93 51.70
N LEU A 670 19.54 -33.06 50.70
CA LEU A 670 18.33 -33.87 50.80
C LEU A 670 18.62 -35.36 51.02
N LEU A 671 19.59 -35.91 50.28
CA LEU A 671 20.04 -37.29 50.46
C LEU A 671 20.62 -37.52 51.85
N ALA A 672 21.42 -36.60 52.34
CA ALA A 672 22.00 -36.64 53.73
C ALA A 672 20.86 -36.60 54.77
N PHE A 673 19.87 -35.70 54.58
CA PHE A 673 18.72 -35.57 55.48
C PHE A 673 17.88 -36.89 55.51
N PHE A 674 17.56 -37.43 54.35
CA PHE A 674 16.84 -38.72 54.26
C PHE A 674 17.66 -39.89 54.82
N GLY A 675 18.96 -39.91 54.51
CA GLY A 675 19.90 -40.91 55.12
C GLY A 675 19.92 -40.82 56.63
N SER A 676 20.02 -39.62 57.19
CA SER A 676 19.97 -39.35 58.64
C SER A 676 18.64 -39.79 59.27
N ALA A 677 17.50 -39.49 58.59
CA ALA A 677 16.18 -39.87 59.04
C ALA A 677 16.05 -41.42 59.07
N VAL A 678 16.46 -42.07 58.00
CA VAL A 678 16.47 -43.57 57.91
C VAL A 678 17.40 -44.17 58.99
N TYR A 679 18.60 -43.63 59.15
CA TYR A 679 19.52 -44.04 60.18
C TYR A 679 18.90 -43.89 61.60
N THR A 680 18.25 -42.76 61.88
CA THR A 680 17.57 -42.52 63.19
C THR A 680 16.44 -43.52 63.41
N ILE A 681 15.65 -43.82 62.37
CA ILE A 681 14.59 -44.82 62.48
C ILE A 681 15.13 -46.21 62.79
N ILE A 682 16.21 -46.62 62.08
CA ILE A 682 16.90 -47.92 62.28
C ILE A 682 17.47 -47.96 63.70
N TYR A 683 18.13 -46.88 64.15
CA TYR A 683 18.71 -46.76 65.48
C TYR A 683 17.66 -46.88 66.58
N ILE A 684 16.53 -46.18 66.45
CA ILE A 684 15.41 -46.27 67.39
C ILE A 684 14.81 -47.71 67.38
N ARG A 685 14.67 -48.32 66.21
CA ARG A 685 14.21 -49.74 66.11
C ARG A 685 15.17 -50.72 66.82
N ARG A 686 16.48 -50.51 66.65
CA ARG A 686 17.54 -51.32 67.30
C ARG A 686 17.52 -51.17 68.80
N ILE A 687 17.35 -49.93 69.32
CA ILE A 687 17.21 -49.69 70.76
C ILE A 687 15.94 -50.35 71.29
N LYS A 688 14.79 -50.19 70.57
CA LYS A 688 13.53 -50.82 70.99
C LYS A 688 13.63 -52.34 71.01
N ARG A 689 14.38 -52.96 70.10
CA ARG A 689 14.61 -54.40 70.05
C ARG A 689 15.52 -54.87 71.19
N GLN A 690 16.60 -54.18 71.44
CA GLN A 690 17.49 -54.47 72.60
C GLN A 690 16.74 -54.32 73.95
N ARG A 691 15.88 -53.29 74.07
CA ARG A 691 15.03 -53.16 75.27
C ARG A 691 14.03 -54.30 75.47
N ARG A 692 13.44 -54.82 74.35
CA ARG A 692 12.57 -55.96 74.40
C ARG A 692 13.33 -57.26 74.78
N GLU A 693 14.46 -57.50 74.10
CA GLU A 693 15.32 -58.61 74.43
C GLU A 693 15.82 -58.60 75.89
N ALA A 694 16.12 -57.37 76.44
CA ALA A 694 16.51 -57.27 77.86
C ALA A 694 15.29 -57.41 78.78
N LEU A 695 14.07 -57.04 78.40
CA LEU A 695 12.87 -57.26 79.19
C LEU A 695 12.47 -58.73 79.19
N ASP A 696 12.54 -59.40 78.03
CA ASP A 696 12.27 -60.84 77.90
C ASP A 696 13.29 -61.69 78.60
N ALA A 697 14.53 -61.21 78.88
CA ALA A 697 15.57 -61.85 79.67
C ALA A 697 15.40 -61.61 81.16
N TYR A 698 14.57 -60.68 81.59
CA TYR A 698 14.28 -60.36 83.01
C TYR A 698 12.96 -61.03 83.51
N LEU A 699 12.11 -61.46 82.58
CA LEU A 699 10.97 -62.30 82.85
C LEU A 699 11.34 -63.77 82.78
#